data_8224c4374709d48511dfa15ad77e65b8
#
_entry.id   8224c4374709d48511dfa15ad77e65b8
#
_cell.length_a   1.000
_cell.length_b   1.000
_cell.length_c   1.000
_cell.angle_alpha   90.00
_cell.angle_beta   90.00
_cell.angle_gamma   90.00
#
_symmetry.space_group_name_H-M   'P 1'
#
loop_
_entity.id
_entity.type
_entity.pdbx_description
1 polymer ?
#
loop_
_entity_poly.entity_id
_entity_poly.type
_entity_poly.pdbx_seq_one_letter_code
_entity_poly.pdbx_strand_id
1 'polypeptide(L)'
;MPSILPGFEYDIFISYRHKDNRREHWVTEFVNVLSAELETTFKEDISIYFDINPRDFLLETYDVDKSLEGKIKTIVFIPIFSQTYCDTTSFAWTQEFCAFNKMASSDSFGRDIKLRNGNIASRILPVTIHDLEPEDRALIENELQTKVRSIDFIFRSPGVNRPLRKDDKRTENSSRLVYRDQINKVANAIKEIINGIRYPDRTMDLSYPPAIATDEDKLLVTAVKERVDEQDLQDKSVAVLPFVSLAHDTSQEYFADGITENILIQLATLRNIRVISRTSVMRYKKTTKSAPEIAAELGVKYLLEGSAQSHGNKVRINVKLVDAQKDHQIWAKAFVESMDDIFEIQGNVAQAVAKELQSSLNPNESEKLKEVPTTNREAYDLFLKGLHAFNQWGVQGYRTASEYFKRALELDPDYKQAYSYLAASFSARMSWNGDLAPGEALIQINKYLNEAWRRGATDNDYLTKLFVEFFINKDFDAADKLLRTAIAMGPNNATVYYTGSYLLCMRGLLDEALVLINAGKAIEPNSVAYFNYYGIYLYLSGQYEEAIANFEEALNLFTQVLRFYDHMGRVYLTMGNYAEAIEILKAGLRFAKVRPPSMLAYQAIANLKLQQESAADVLLQELIQRSDKNEKGVNLYIAHIYTAWGKMREAITWLNKSEATNDIDLIWRDVDPLLKNLRHALIHQVPEFAAAEEEILQKQKEELPKDLTYHNIEHIEDVVQSSIEIAEHEGVSPGDIRLIRLAAFYHDSGFIKSPKNHEEQGCTFARATLPSFGFTAEQIEIVCGMIMATKIPQTPQTALEKILCDADLDYLGRDDFYSIGNKLFEEMKIRGFVESEREWNLIQKTFLESHRYHTAYSRSNREVKKQKHLQEIIAKFKR
;
A
#
# COMPACT_ATOMS: atom_id res chain seq x y z
N MET A 1 5.26 22.70 28.99
CA MET A 1 4.60 21.38 29.16
C MET A 1 5.67 20.33 28.96
N PRO A 2 5.67 19.21 29.65
CA PRO A 2 6.62 18.14 29.40
C PRO A 2 6.33 17.54 28.01
N SER A 3 7.36 16.90 27.43
CA SER A 3 7.20 16.17 26.17
C SER A 3 6.16 15.05 26.26
N ILE A 4 5.48 14.78 25.16
CA ILE A 4 4.51 13.66 25.03
C ILE A 4 5.15 12.28 25.04
N LEU A 5 6.49 12.21 24.95
CA LEU A 5 7.25 10.95 25.07
C LEU A 5 8.16 10.99 26.29
N PRO A 6 8.18 9.92 27.12
CA PRO A 6 9.09 9.82 28.26
C PRO A 6 10.57 9.87 27.83
N GLY A 7 11.38 10.61 28.56
CA GLY A 7 12.82 10.73 28.29
C GLY A 7 13.24 11.95 27.51
N PHE A 8 12.28 12.72 26.99
CA PHE A 8 12.51 13.99 26.32
C PHE A 8 12.00 15.16 27.18
N GLU A 9 12.65 16.32 27.07
CA GLU A 9 12.23 17.53 27.79
C GLU A 9 11.18 18.30 26.98
N TYR A 10 11.35 18.41 25.68
CA TYR A 10 10.43 19.01 24.72
C TYR A 10 10.18 18.06 23.55
N ASP A 11 9.08 18.27 22.84
CA ASP A 11 8.78 17.52 21.61
C ASP A 11 9.54 18.09 20.42
N ILE A 12 9.66 19.42 20.38
CA ILE A 12 10.28 20.15 19.26
C ILE A 12 11.25 21.18 19.81
N PHE A 13 12.44 21.24 19.19
CA PHE A 13 13.42 22.29 19.39
C PHE A 13 13.60 23.09 18.09
N ILE A 14 13.39 24.39 18.11
CA ILE A 14 13.59 25.27 16.95
C ILE A 14 14.88 26.06 17.13
N SER A 15 15.86 25.75 16.27
CA SER A 15 17.17 26.40 16.25
C SER A 15 17.27 27.44 15.12
N TYR A 16 17.73 28.63 15.44
CA TYR A 16 17.85 29.71 14.47
C TYR A 16 18.90 30.75 14.89
N ARG A 17 19.33 31.57 13.96
CA ARG A 17 20.20 32.75 14.27
C ARG A 17 19.35 33.93 14.72
N HIS A 18 19.59 34.45 15.89
CA HIS A 18 18.90 35.63 16.45
C HIS A 18 18.89 36.83 15.48
N LYS A 19 19.92 36.97 14.63
CA LYS A 19 19.98 38.01 13.60
C LYS A 19 18.81 37.93 12.63
N ASP A 20 18.35 36.73 12.30
CA ASP A 20 17.30 36.49 11.30
C ASP A 20 15.90 36.83 11.82
N ASN A 21 15.73 36.93 13.15
CA ASN A 21 14.46 37.26 13.79
C ASN A 21 14.37 38.72 14.27
N ARG A 22 15.46 39.51 14.25
CA ARG A 22 15.51 40.86 14.86
C ARG A 22 14.64 41.89 14.18
N ARG A 23 14.45 41.88 12.86
CA ARG A 23 13.77 42.95 12.11
C ARG A 23 12.32 42.62 11.79
N GLU A 24 12.06 41.37 11.42
CA GLU A 24 10.81 40.96 10.83
C GLU A 24 10.01 39.99 11.72
N HIS A 25 10.61 39.51 12.81
CA HIS A 25 10.03 38.53 13.74
C HIS A 25 9.53 37.27 13.04
N TRP A 26 10.13 36.91 11.88
CA TRP A 26 9.68 35.83 11.03
C TRP A 26 9.63 34.49 11.77
N VAL A 27 10.68 34.18 12.55
CA VAL A 27 10.74 32.91 13.32
C VAL A 27 9.65 32.87 14.38
N THR A 28 9.40 33.98 15.04
CA THR A 28 8.31 34.10 16.03
C THR A 28 6.95 33.88 15.39
N GLU A 29 6.71 34.42 14.20
CA GLU A 29 5.47 34.20 13.45
C GLU A 29 5.35 32.73 12.99
N PHE A 30 6.44 32.15 12.50
CA PHE A 30 6.51 30.74 12.11
C PHE A 30 6.12 29.82 13.28
N VAL A 31 6.72 30.03 14.46
CA VAL A 31 6.42 29.25 15.68
C VAL A 31 4.96 29.37 16.07
N ASN A 32 4.40 30.59 16.07
CA ASN A 32 2.99 30.81 16.44
C ASN A 32 2.03 30.11 15.47
N VAL A 33 2.30 30.17 14.16
CA VAL A 33 1.44 29.53 13.17
C VAL A 33 1.61 28.01 13.21
N LEU A 34 2.83 27.51 13.42
CA LEU A 34 3.09 26.08 13.58
C LEU A 34 2.42 25.53 14.84
N SER A 35 2.50 26.22 15.98
CA SER A 35 1.81 25.80 17.21
C SER A 35 0.30 25.64 16.99
N ALA A 36 -0.33 26.64 16.36
CA ALA A 36 -1.75 26.56 16.04
C ALA A 36 -2.11 25.40 15.08
N GLU A 37 -1.23 25.06 14.14
CA GLU A 37 -1.42 23.93 13.23
C GLU A 37 -1.22 22.59 13.96
N LEU A 38 -0.26 22.52 14.90
CA LEU A 38 -0.04 21.31 15.70
C LEU A 38 -1.20 21.03 16.66
N GLU A 39 -1.83 22.05 17.24
CA GLU A 39 -3.05 21.92 18.05
C GLU A 39 -4.21 21.25 17.28
N THR A 40 -4.27 21.46 15.97
CA THR A 40 -5.27 20.81 15.10
C THR A 40 -4.82 19.45 14.58
N THR A 41 -3.52 19.17 14.62
CA THR A 41 -2.89 17.95 14.07
C THR A 41 -2.79 16.83 15.11
N PHE A 42 -2.63 17.19 16.38
CA PHE A 42 -2.46 16.27 17.51
C PHE A 42 -3.60 16.40 18.51
N LYS A 43 -3.90 15.31 19.20
CA LYS A 43 -4.85 15.30 20.35
C LYS A 43 -4.21 15.76 21.65
N GLU A 44 -2.88 15.69 21.71
CA GLU A 44 -2.07 16.10 22.87
C GLU A 44 -1.39 17.44 22.58
N ASP A 45 -1.08 18.18 23.63
CA ASP A 45 -0.36 19.45 23.53
C ASP A 45 1.12 19.20 23.22
N ILE A 46 1.58 19.64 22.06
CA ILE A 46 2.97 19.51 21.62
C ILE A 46 3.82 20.62 22.21
N SER A 47 4.88 20.25 22.94
CA SER A 47 5.78 21.20 23.58
C SER A 47 6.88 21.65 22.61
N ILE A 48 7.03 22.97 22.44
CA ILE A 48 8.05 23.58 21.56
C ILE A 48 9.01 24.40 22.41
N TYR A 49 10.31 24.09 22.33
CA TYR A 49 11.35 24.97 22.82
C TYR A 49 11.75 25.98 21.74
N PHE A 50 11.78 27.24 22.15
CA PHE A 50 12.12 28.36 21.29
C PHE A 50 12.65 29.50 22.17
N ASP A 51 13.88 29.97 21.89
CA ASP A 51 14.67 30.81 22.80
C ASP A 51 14.06 32.20 23.17
N ILE A 52 13.06 32.67 22.44
CA ILE A 52 12.32 33.92 22.77
C ILE A 52 11.06 33.67 23.61
N ASN A 53 10.77 32.43 23.98
CA ASN A 53 9.62 32.13 24.82
C ASN A 53 9.86 32.64 26.25
N PRO A 54 9.03 33.61 26.76
CA PRO A 54 9.23 34.17 28.11
C PRO A 54 9.19 33.17 29.25
N ARG A 55 8.68 31.94 28.98
CA ARG A 55 8.62 30.85 29.98
C ARG A 55 9.88 29.99 30.05
N ASP A 56 10.68 29.99 28.98
CA ASP A 56 11.83 29.08 28.80
C ASP A 56 13.16 29.85 28.69
N PHE A 57 13.15 31.12 28.94
CA PHE A 57 14.25 32.06 28.79
C PHE A 57 15.45 31.70 29.67
N LEU A 58 16.64 31.57 29.08
CA LEU A 58 17.90 31.37 29.79
C LEU A 58 18.38 32.73 30.34
N LEU A 59 18.41 32.87 31.64
CA LEU A 59 18.93 34.05 32.30
C LEU A 59 20.47 34.07 32.21
N GLU A 60 21.07 35.25 32.16
CA GLU A 60 22.53 35.48 32.15
C GLU A 60 23.27 34.81 33.35
N THR A 61 22.53 34.41 34.37
CA THR A 61 23.06 33.72 35.59
C THR A 61 23.13 32.21 35.44
N TYR A 62 22.60 31.64 34.36
CA TYR A 62 22.59 30.18 34.14
C TYR A 62 23.85 29.73 33.41
N ASP A 63 24.33 28.53 33.77
CA ASP A 63 25.32 27.83 32.97
C ASP A 63 24.61 27.36 31.68
N VAL A 64 24.85 28.13 30.60
CA VAL A 64 24.12 27.98 29.32
C VAL A 64 24.35 26.60 28.74
N ASP A 65 25.57 26.05 28.82
CA ASP A 65 25.93 24.74 28.27
C ASP A 65 25.16 23.61 28.99
N LYS A 66 25.14 23.63 30.32
CA LYS A 66 24.40 22.64 31.12
C LYS A 66 22.89 22.75 31.03
N SER A 67 22.40 24.01 30.92
CA SER A 67 20.96 24.25 30.76
C SER A 67 20.45 23.84 29.38
N LEU A 68 21.29 23.98 28.35
CA LEU A 68 20.95 23.59 26.98
C LEU A 68 21.02 22.08 26.77
N GLU A 69 21.94 21.39 27.48
CA GLU A 69 22.10 19.93 27.37
C GLU A 69 20.82 19.14 27.68
N GLY A 70 20.00 19.63 28.63
CA GLY A 70 18.66 19.09 28.90
C GLY A 70 17.68 19.40 27.79
N LYS A 71 17.64 20.66 27.33
CA LYS A 71 16.65 21.16 26.36
C LYS A 71 16.84 20.60 24.96
N ILE A 72 18.07 20.25 24.58
CA ILE A 72 18.41 19.59 23.32
C ILE A 72 17.87 18.16 23.26
N LYS A 73 17.53 17.53 24.39
CA LYS A 73 16.85 16.23 24.42
C LYS A 73 15.40 16.36 23.96
N THR A 74 15.23 16.54 22.63
CA THR A 74 13.93 16.70 22.00
C THR A 74 13.67 15.60 20.98
N ILE A 75 12.41 15.40 20.65
CA ILE A 75 12.00 14.42 19.64
C ILE A 75 12.42 14.88 18.25
N VAL A 76 12.06 16.13 17.89
CA VAL A 76 12.31 16.72 16.58
C VAL A 76 13.11 18.01 16.75
N PHE A 77 14.13 18.17 15.93
CA PHE A 77 14.96 19.35 15.86
C PHE A 77 14.74 20.06 14.51
N ILE A 78 14.35 21.33 14.55
CA ILE A 78 14.06 22.14 13.37
C ILE A 78 15.10 23.26 13.24
N PRO A 79 16.18 23.07 12.47
CA PRO A 79 17.09 24.15 12.15
C PRO A 79 16.47 25.04 11.07
N ILE A 80 16.44 26.36 11.31
CA ILE A 80 16.01 27.36 10.33
C ILE A 80 17.24 27.88 9.58
N PHE A 81 17.52 27.27 8.45
CA PHE A 81 18.67 27.60 7.66
C PHE A 81 18.50 28.90 6.89
N SER A 82 19.45 29.79 7.11
CA SER A 82 19.65 31.05 6.41
C SER A 82 21.12 31.16 6.01
N GLN A 83 21.51 32.17 5.21
CA GLN A 83 22.90 32.46 4.92
C GLN A 83 23.73 32.75 6.19
N THR A 84 23.09 33.23 7.27
CA THR A 84 23.78 33.52 8.53
C THR A 84 23.88 32.35 9.47
N TYR A 85 23.04 31.32 9.28
CA TYR A 85 23.01 30.10 10.10
C TYR A 85 24.25 29.24 9.86
N CYS A 86 24.74 29.17 8.62
CA CYS A 86 25.86 28.32 8.20
C CYS A 86 27.25 28.85 8.66
N ASP A 87 27.27 29.78 9.60
CA ASP A 87 28.49 30.20 10.28
C ASP A 87 28.92 29.13 11.30
N THR A 88 29.96 28.35 10.95
CA THR A 88 30.47 27.23 11.76
C THR A 88 31.02 27.62 13.13
N THR A 89 31.25 28.90 13.39
CA THR A 89 31.68 29.43 14.69
C THR A 89 30.50 29.85 15.57
N SER A 90 29.28 29.79 15.03
CA SER A 90 28.10 30.26 15.72
C SER A 90 27.59 29.27 16.77
N PHE A 91 26.97 29.80 17.82
CA PHE A 91 26.36 29.01 18.87
C PHE A 91 25.28 28.05 18.30
N ALA A 92 24.39 28.58 17.43
CA ALA A 92 23.33 27.77 16.78
C ALA A 92 23.91 26.60 15.96
N TRP A 93 25.05 26.79 15.33
CA TRP A 93 25.73 25.74 14.59
C TRP A 93 26.37 24.70 15.52
N THR A 94 27.24 25.19 16.46
CA THR A 94 28.08 24.28 17.25
C THR A 94 27.37 23.66 18.42
N GLN A 95 26.62 24.45 19.21
CA GLN A 95 26.00 24.00 20.47
C GLN A 95 24.57 23.52 20.31
N GLU A 96 23.89 23.83 19.19
CA GLU A 96 22.54 23.34 18.95
C GLU A 96 22.53 22.30 17.83
N PHE A 97 22.86 22.66 16.59
CA PHE A 97 22.75 21.76 15.44
C PHE A 97 23.70 20.56 15.51
N CYS A 98 25.02 20.80 15.63
CA CYS A 98 26.00 19.70 15.73
C CYS A 98 25.81 18.88 17.00
N ALA A 99 25.47 19.53 18.13
CA ALA A 99 25.22 18.83 19.38
C ALA A 99 24.00 17.92 19.29
N PHE A 100 22.88 18.40 18.70
CA PHE A 100 21.71 17.55 18.47
C PHE A 100 22.02 16.40 17.49
N ASN A 101 22.70 16.67 16.38
CA ASN A 101 23.08 15.63 15.42
C ASN A 101 23.89 14.51 16.08
N LYS A 102 24.86 14.87 16.90
CA LYS A 102 25.70 13.91 17.66
C LYS A 102 24.87 13.14 18.68
N MET A 103 24.02 13.81 19.46
CA MET A 103 23.17 13.19 20.47
C MET A 103 22.18 12.23 19.82
N ALA A 104 21.42 12.67 18.82
CA ALA A 104 20.42 11.87 18.15
C ALA A 104 21.01 10.66 17.40
N SER A 105 22.25 10.76 16.93
CA SER A 105 22.96 9.63 16.31
C SER A 105 23.41 8.55 17.31
N SER A 106 23.42 8.86 18.60
CA SER A 106 23.90 7.96 19.67
C SER A 106 22.84 7.55 20.68
N ASP A 107 21.65 8.16 20.65
CA ASP A 107 20.56 7.79 21.55
C ASP A 107 19.84 6.50 21.11
N SER A 108 18.95 5.97 21.96
CA SER A 108 18.24 4.69 21.71
C SER A 108 17.28 4.71 20.54
N PHE A 109 16.92 5.90 20.03
CA PHE A 109 15.99 6.05 18.93
C PHE A 109 16.70 6.26 17.58
N GLY A 110 17.94 6.71 17.62
CA GLY A 110 18.69 7.12 16.43
C GLY A 110 18.27 8.47 15.87
N ARG A 111 19.12 9.03 14.99
CA ARG A 111 18.78 10.26 14.27
C ARG A 111 17.78 10.00 13.15
N ASP A 112 17.95 8.89 12.46
CA ASP A 112 17.16 8.50 11.31
C ASP A 112 16.22 7.38 11.73
N ILE A 113 14.92 7.66 11.65
CA ILE A 113 13.84 6.81 12.15
C ILE A 113 13.21 6.11 10.96
N LYS A 114 13.06 4.80 11.05
CA LYS A 114 12.27 4.06 10.07
C LYS A 114 10.78 4.32 10.32
N LEU A 115 10.12 4.97 9.38
CA LEU A 115 8.69 5.22 9.43
C LEU A 115 7.91 3.95 9.08
N ARG A 116 6.64 3.93 9.45
CA ARG A 116 5.71 2.82 9.15
C ARG A 116 5.57 2.50 7.66
N ASN A 117 5.76 3.48 6.78
CA ASN A 117 5.72 3.33 5.33
C ASN A 117 7.06 2.83 4.74
N GLY A 118 7.99 2.38 5.58
CA GLY A 118 9.31 1.91 5.16
C GLY A 118 10.33 3.02 4.86
N ASN A 119 9.89 4.27 4.74
CA ASN A 119 10.77 5.41 4.54
C ASN A 119 11.61 5.69 5.79
N ILE A 120 12.74 6.34 5.59
CA ILE A 120 13.58 6.84 6.68
C ILE A 120 13.35 8.34 6.81
N ALA A 121 12.84 8.76 7.98
CA ALA A 121 12.72 10.17 8.33
C ALA A 121 13.81 10.57 9.30
N SER A 122 14.39 11.75 9.11
CA SER A 122 15.35 12.30 10.06
C SER A 122 14.63 13.07 11.16
N ARG A 123 15.06 12.91 12.41
CA ARG A 123 14.63 13.77 13.54
C ARG A 123 15.11 15.22 13.37
N ILE A 124 16.02 15.48 12.44
CA ILE A 124 16.40 16.81 12.00
C ILE A 124 15.53 17.17 10.80
N LEU A 125 14.62 18.14 10.97
CA LEU A 125 13.71 18.62 9.95
C LEU A 125 14.11 20.01 9.48
N PRO A 126 14.93 20.14 8.41
CA PRO A 126 15.44 21.43 7.96
C PRO A 126 14.36 22.33 7.35
N VAL A 127 14.28 23.57 7.80
CA VAL A 127 13.49 24.63 7.19
C VAL A 127 14.44 25.68 6.59
N THR A 128 14.30 26.00 5.30
CA THR A 128 15.17 26.95 4.60
C THR A 128 14.41 28.23 4.27
N ILE A 129 14.97 29.40 4.67
CA ILE A 129 14.32 30.71 4.50
C ILE A 129 15.02 31.62 3.48
N HIS A 130 16.18 31.20 2.96
CA HIS A 130 16.92 31.85 1.86
C HIS A 130 17.56 30.77 0.99
N ASP A 131 17.75 31.04 -0.29
CA ASP A 131 18.59 30.18 -1.12
C ASP A 131 20.03 30.18 -0.57
N LEU A 132 20.50 28.98 -0.25
CA LEU A 132 21.84 28.78 0.31
C LEU A 132 22.88 28.70 -0.81
N GLU A 133 24.06 29.29 -0.58
CA GLU A 133 25.20 29.11 -1.46
C GLU A 133 25.64 27.63 -1.49
N PRO A 134 26.27 27.17 -2.61
CA PRO A 134 26.72 25.80 -2.72
C PRO A 134 27.65 25.34 -1.59
N GLU A 135 28.48 26.23 -1.07
CA GLU A 135 29.42 26.00 0.03
C GLU A 135 28.66 25.77 1.35
N ASP A 136 27.63 26.56 1.65
CA ASP A 136 26.80 26.43 2.83
C ASP A 136 26.03 25.13 2.81
N ARG A 137 25.48 24.77 1.65
CA ARG A 137 24.80 23.48 1.45
C ARG A 137 25.76 22.31 1.68
N ALA A 138 26.98 22.38 1.15
CA ALA A 138 27.99 21.35 1.35
C ALA A 138 28.37 21.20 2.82
N LEU A 139 28.45 22.30 3.59
CA LEU A 139 28.71 22.26 5.04
C LEU A 139 27.62 21.49 5.79
N ILE A 140 26.33 21.73 5.49
CA ILE A 140 25.20 21.04 6.11
C ILE A 140 25.22 19.57 5.72
N GLU A 141 25.42 19.24 4.43
CA GLU A 141 25.44 17.85 3.93
C GLU A 141 26.64 17.08 4.53
N ASN A 142 27.78 17.71 4.73
CA ASN A 142 28.93 17.10 5.37
C ASN A 142 28.67 16.81 6.86
N GLU A 143 28.01 17.72 7.60
CA GLU A 143 27.64 17.49 8.99
C GLU A 143 26.63 16.35 9.13
N LEU A 144 25.62 16.32 8.26
CA LEU A 144 24.57 15.31 8.30
C LEU A 144 24.96 13.98 7.64
N GLN A 145 26.06 13.93 6.89
CA GLN A 145 26.50 12.78 6.08
C GLN A 145 25.40 12.27 5.10
N THR A 146 24.53 13.18 4.65
CA THR A 146 23.43 12.88 3.72
C THR A 146 23.03 14.12 2.94
N LYS A 147 22.34 13.93 1.80
CA LYS A 147 21.79 15.05 1.03
C LYS A 147 20.64 15.70 1.78
N VAL A 148 20.70 17.03 1.91
CA VAL A 148 19.66 17.79 2.63
C VAL A 148 18.43 17.96 1.76
N ARG A 149 17.29 17.51 2.28
CA ARG A 149 15.96 17.89 1.80
C ARG A 149 15.33 18.81 2.83
N SER A 150 15.13 20.08 2.48
CA SER A 150 14.51 21.09 3.35
C SER A 150 13.09 21.41 2.92
N ILE A 151 12.30 21.91 3.87
CA ILE A 151 11.02 22.54 3.56
C ILE A 151 11.29 24.02 3.32
N ASP A 152 11.08 24.49 2.08
CA ASP A 152 11.46 25.83 1.67
C ASP A 152 10.39 26.86 2.01
N PHE A 153 10.76 27.85 2.81
CA PHE A 153 9.98 29.06 3.08
C PHE A 153 10.68 30.27 2.42
N ILE A 154 10.89 30.18 1.12
CA ILE A 154 11.63 31.17 0.34
C ILE A 154 10.68 31.88 -0.63
N PHE A 155 10.66 33.20 -0.59
CA PHE A 155 9.99 34.00 -1.61
C PHE A 155 10.97 34.23 -2.77
N ARG A 156 10.68 33.60 -3.91
CA ARG A 156 11.51 33.69 -5.13
C ARG A 156 10.84 34.62 -6.15
N SER A 157 11.52 35.73 -6.45
CA SER A 157 11.21 36.63 -7.54
C SER A 157 12.52 37.10 -8.17
N PRO A 158 12.59 37.51 -9.44
CA PRO A 158 13.84 37.99 -10.03
C PRO A 158 14.53 39.04 -9.16
N GLY A 159 15.74 38.72 -8.69
CA GLY A 159 16.54 39.62 -7.81
C GLY A 159 16.07 39.66 -6.35
N VAL A 160 15.16 38.82 -5.92
CA VAL A 160 14.64 38.82 -4.53
C VAL A 160 14.83 37.40 -3.93
N ASN A 161 15.58 37.35 -2.80
CA ASN A 161 15.83 36.16 -2.00
C ASN A 161 15.57 36.54 -0.53
N ARG A 162 14.36 36.26 -0.03
CA ARG A 162 13.93 36.55 1.33
C ARG A 162 12.97 35.50 1.88
N PRO A 163 12.76 35.48 3.21
CA PRO A 163 11.76 34.60 3.79
C PRO A 163 10.37 34.82 3.20
N LEU A 164 9.64 33.71 2.96
CA LEU A 164 8.25 33.71 2.59
C LEU A 164 7.40 34.15 3.78
N ARG A 165 6.50 35.11 3.58
CA ARG A 165 5.63 35.65 4.62
C ARG A 165 4.18 35.20 4.42
N LYS A 166 3.43 35.22 5.47
CA LYS A 166 2.00 34.88 5.51
C LYS A 166 1.16 35.68 4.49
N ASP A 167 1.53 36.94 4.25
CA ASP A 167 0.80 37.86 3.38
C ASP A 167 1.36 37.92 1.94
N ASP A 168 2.40 37.18 1.63
CA ASP A 168 2.96 37.13 0.29
C ASP A 168 1.98 36.51 -0.71
N LYS A 169 1.63 37.33 -1.72
CA LYS A 169 0.82 36.91 -2.86
C LYS A 169 1.74 36.49 -4.00
N ARG A 170 1.65 35.30 -4.49
CA ARG A 170 2.12 34.97 -5.84
C ARG A 170 1.15 35.59 -6.85
N THR A 171 1.71 36.30 -7.82
CA THR A 171 1.02 36.90 -8.98
C THR A 171 -0.34 36.31 -9.29
N GLU A 172 -1.32 37.20 -9.22
CA GLU A 172 -2.73 37.19 -9.70
C GLU A 172 -3.60 35.94 -9.62
N ASN A 173 -3.08 34.70 -9.51
CA ASN A 173 -3.91 33.50 -9.59
C ASN A 173 -3.63 32.37 -8.56
N SER A 174 -2.82 32.54 -7.51
CA SER A 174 -2.72 31.59 -6.41
C SER A 174 -2.45 32.26 -5.08
N SER A 175 -3.52 32.63 -4.46
CA SER A 175 -3.61 33.34 -3.19
C SER A 175 -3.37 32.45 -1.98
N ARG A 176 -2.87 33.05 -0.89
CA ARG A 176 -2.95 32.61 0.53
C ARG A 176 -2.48 31.21 0.94
N LEU A 177 -2.35 30.25 0.03
CA LEU A 177 -2.13 28.84 0.32
C LEU A 177 -0.65 28.47 0.55
N VAL A 178 0.30 29.12 -0.11
CA VAL A 178 1.69 28.67 -0.14
C VAL A 178 2.36 28.63 1.25
N TYR A 179 2.22 29.67 2.06
CA TYR A 179 2.83 29.69 3.40
C TYR A 179 2.17 28.64 4.32
N ARG A 180 0.85 28.57 4.29
CA ARG A 180 0.09 27.61 5.09
C ARG A 180 0.34 26.17 4.66
N ASP A 181 0.47 25.92 3.36
CA ASP A 181 0.82 24.58 2.83
C ASP A 181 2.20 24.12 3.31
N GLN A 182 3.16 25.05 3.40
CA GLN A 182 4.49 24.71 3.95
C GLN A 182 4.43 24.45 5.47
N ILE A 183 3.63 25.18 6.22
CA ILE A 183 3.38 24.91 7.64
C ILE A 183 2.75 23.52 7.82
N ASN A 184 1.76 23.17 7.00
CA ASN A 184 1.12 21.84 7.05
C ASN A 184 2.12 20.72 6.74
N LYS A 185 3.05 20.93 5.80
CA LYS A 185 4.13 19.96 5.54
C LYS A 185 5.04 19.78 6.75
N VAL A 186 5.39 20.86 7.46
CA VAL A 186 6.17 20.78 8.69
C VAL A 186 5.40 20.01 9.77
N ALA A 187 4.13 20.32 10.00
CA ALA A 187 3.30 19.66 10.99
C ALA A 187 3.11 18.16 10.69
N ASN A 188 2.88 17.79 9.44
CA ASN A 188 2.75 16.40 9.03
C ASN A 188 4.09 15.64 9.18
N ALA A 189 5.22 16.23 8.80
CA ALA A 189 6.53 15.62 9.00
C ALA A 189 6.83 15.39 10.49
N ILE A 190 6.47 16.33 11.36
CA ILE A 190 6.57 16.18 12.82
C ILE A 190 5.70 15.01 13.29
N LYS A 191 4.46 14.92 12.79
CA LYS A 191 3.53 13.83 13.12
C LYS A 191 4.09 12.46 12.72
N GLU A 192 4.66 12.34 11.54
CA GLU A 192 5.29 11.10 11.08
C GLU A 192 6.48 10.68 11.95
N ILE A 193 7.37 11.64 12.31
CA ILE A 193 8.53 11.38 13.16
C ILE A 193 8.07 10.94 14.56
N ILE A 194 7.16 11.65 15.18
CA ILE A 194 6.65 11.33 16.53
C ILE A 194 5.97 9.95 16.53
N ASN A 195 5.16 9.65 15.53
CA ASN A 195 4.51 8.35 15.40
C ASN A 195 5.51 7.23 15.14
N GLY A 196 6.57 7.48 14.38
CA GLY A 196 7.66 6.52 14.16
C GLY A 196 8.40 6.16 15.45
N ILE A 197 8.59 7.13 16.36
CA ILE A 197 9.21 6.90 17.67
C ILE A 197 8.25 6.26 18.68
N ARG A 198 6.97 6.73 18.69
CA ARG A 198 5.96 6.25 19.66
C ARG A 198 5.58 4.79 19.43
N TYR A 199 5.70 4.30 18.22
CA TYR A 199 5.29 2.96 17.82
C TYR A 199 6.36 2.25 16.97
N PRO A 200 7.58 2.09 17.48
CA PRO A 200 8.70 1.51 16.71
C PRO A 200 8.43 0.06 16.27
N ASP A 201 7.69 -0.71 17.08
CA ASP A 201 7.40 -2.13 16.86
C ASP A 201 6.09 -2.41 16.12
N ARG A 202 5.38 -1.37 15.67
CA ARG A 202 4.31 -1.52 14.68
C ARG A 202 4.84 -1.34 13.26
N THR A 203 6.02 -1.87 12.97
CA THR A 203 6.28 -2.38 11.63
C THR A 203 5.14 -3.36 11.34
N MET A 204 4.45 -3.18 10.23
CA MET A 204 3.60 -4.23 9.70
C MET A 204 4.42 -5.51 9.78
N ASP A 205 4.01 -6.39 10.68
CA ASP A 205 4.44 -7.77 10.66
C ASP A 205 3.67 -8.39 9.49
N LEU A 206 4.06 -7.94 8.31
CA LEU A 206 3.78 -8.62 7.07
C LEU A 206 4.67 -9.85 7.14
N SER A 207 4.10 -10.93 7.68
CA SER A 207 4.66 -12.26 7.56
C SER A 207 4.62 -12.75 6.09
N TYR A 208 4.48 -11.82 5.17
CA TYR A 208 4.79 -11.87 3.77
C TYR A 208 5.70 -10.69 3.46
N PRO A 209 6.86 -10.93 2.92
CA PRO A 209 7.63 -9.85 2.38
C PRO A 209 6.78 -9.19 1.29
N PRO A 210 6.80 -7.87 1.19
CA PRO A 210 6.29 -7.21 0.01
C PRO A 210 6.99 -7.87 -1.18
N ALA A 211 6.22 -8.29 -2.18
CA ALA A 211 6.81 -8.73 -3.43
C ALA A 211 7.79 -7.63 -3.84
N ILE A 212 9.03 -8.00 -4.12
CA ILE A 212 10.02 -7.02 -4.57
C ILE A 212 9.45 -6.41 -5.84
N ALA A 213 9.22 -5.09 -5.83
CA ALA A 213 8.72 -4.38 -6.99
C ALA A 213 9.65 -4.68 -8.17
N THR A 214 9.12 -5.26 -9.22
CA THR A 214 9.89 -5.55 -10.42
C THR A 214 10.34 -4.24 -11.05
N ASP A 215 11.37 -4.26 -11.87
CA ASP A 215 11.77 -3.06 -12.62
C ASP A 215 10.63 -2.56 -13.51
N GLU A 216 9.75 -3.45 -13.93
CA GLU A 216 8.54 -3.11 -14.66
C GLU A 216 7.49 -2.39 -13.79
N ASP A 217 7.30 -2.79 -12.53
CA ASP A 217 6.41 -2.07 -11.59
C ASP A 217 6.90 -0.65 -11.37
N LYS A 218 8.21 -0.47 -11.19
CA LYS A 218 8.85 0.85 -11.04
C LYS A 218 8.68 1.73 -12.29
N LEU A 219 8.80 1.15 -13.49
CA LEU A 219 8.58 1.85 -14.75
C LEU A 219 7.13 2.31 -14.90
N LEU A 220 6.16 1.45 -14.57
CA LEU A 220 4.75 1.83 -14.57
C LEU A 220 4.48 3.00 -13.63
N VAL A 221 4.94 2.89 -12.40
CA VAL A 221 4.76 3.92 -11.36
C VAL A 221 5.41 5.24 -11.77
N THR A 222 6.60 5.19 -12.38
CA THR A 222 7.29 6.39 -12.90
C THR A 222 6.48 7.05 -14.00
N ALA A 223 6.01 6.29 -14.99
CA ALA A 223 5.20 6.82 -16.08
C ALA A 223 3.86 7.42 -15.60
N VAL A 224 3.25 6.82 -14.58
CA VAL A 224 2.01 7.36 -13.97
C VAL A 224 2.30 8.64 -13.17
N LYS A 225 3.41 8.70 -12.42
CA LYS A 225 3.83 9.90 -11.68
C LYS A 225 4.09 11.06 -12.62
N GLU A 226 4.90 10.85 -13.65
CA GLU A 226 5.23 11.88 -14.64
C GLU A 226 3.97 12.49 -15.23
N ARG A 227 2.96 11.67 -15.55
CA ARG A 227 1.69 12.14 -16.07
C ARG A 227 0.86 12.93 -15.06
N VAL A 228 0.81 12.51 -13.79
CA VAL A 228 0.02 13.20 -12.75
C VAL A 228 0.64 14.55 -12.39
N ASP A 229 1.97 14.66 -12.47
CA ASP A 229 2.72 15.87 -12.16
C ASP A 229 2.74 16.89 -13.33
N GLU A 230 2.23 16.55 -14.52
CA GLU A 230 2.12 17.48 -15.64
C GLU A 230 1.13 18.60 -15.34
N GLN A 231 1.65 19.79 -15.05
CA GLN A 231 0.87 21.00 -14.75
C GLN A 231 -0.05 21.40 -15.92
N ASP A 232 0.29 20.99 -17.15
CA ASP A 232 -0.50 21.21 -18.37
C ASP A 232 -1.84 20.44 -18.34
N LEU A 233 -1.91 19.29 -17.65
CA LEU A 233 -3.16 18.51 -17.49
C LEU A 233 -4.14 19.15 -16.49
N GLN A 234 -3.65 19.91 -15.52
CA GLN A 234 -4.53 20.67 -14.62
C GLN A 234 -5.18 21.85 -15.34
N ASP A 235 -4.44 22.49 -16.25
CA ASP A 235 -4.95 23.60 -17.06
C ASP A 235 -5.94 23.14 -18.15
N LYS A 236 -5.89 21.87 -18.56
CA LYS A 236 -6.78 21.23 -19.53
C LYS A 236 -7.72 20.22 -18.87
N SER A 237 -8.32 20.58 -17.73
CA SER A 237 -9.23 19.70 -16.99
C SER A 237 -10.70 20.09 -17.22
N VAL A 238 -11.55 19.08 -17.50
CA VAL A 238 -12.97 19.28 -17.79
C VAL A 238 -13.85 18.29 -17.02
N ALA A 239 -14.98 18.77 -16.50
CA ALA A 239 -16.05 17.92 -16.00
C ALA A 239 -17.30 18.11 -16.85
N VAL A 240 -17.87 17.00 -17.33
CA VAL A 240 -19.14 16.99 -18.05
C VAL A 240 -20.25 16.82 -17.05
N LEU A 241 -21.00 17.90 -16.75
CA LEU A 241 -22.13 17.82 -15.84
C LEU A 241 -23.28 17.02 -16.43
N PRO A 242 -24.10 16.35 -15.61
CA PRO A 242 -25.26 15.62 -16.08
C PRO A 242 -26.19 16.50 -16.91
N PHE A 243 -26.44 16.11 -18.15
CA PHE A 243 -27.31 16.87 -19.03
C PHE A 243 -28.74 16.83 -18.51
N VAL A 244 -29.41 17.97 -18.60
CA VAL A 244 -30.78 18.11 -18.12
C VAL A 244 -31.74 17.62 -19.22
N SER A 245 -32.69 16.74 -18.89
CA SER A 245 -33.79 16.43 -19.80
C SER A 245 -34.74 17.59 -19.84
N LEU A 246 -35.02 18.11 -21.03
CA LEU A 246 -36.03 19.16 -21.26
C LEU A 246 -37.43 18.60 -21.43
N ALA A 247 -37.59 17.28 -21.42
CA ALA A 247 -38.89 16.63 -21.47
C ALA A 247 -39.53 16.63 -20.10
N HIS A 248 -40.85 16.88 -20.03
CA HIS A 248 -41.61 16.77 -18.78
C HIS A 248 -41.79 15.29 -18.31
N ASP A 249 -41.35 14.33 -19.11
CA ASP A 249 -41.46 12.90 -18.86
C ASP A 249 -40.17 12.34 -18.33
N THR A 250 -40.21 11.80 -17.11
CA THR A 250 -39.07 11.13 -16.44
C THR A 250 -38.58 9.91 -17.23
N SER A 251 -39.40 9.36 -18.12
CA SER A 251 -39.02 8.24 -18.99
C SER A 251 -37.89 8.58 -19.97
N GLN A 252 -37.53 9.86 -20.17
CA GLN A 252 -36.43 10.30 -21.02
C GLN A 252 -35.16 10.73 -20.24
N GLU A 253 -35.15 10.62 -18.93
CA GLU A 253 -33.94 10.93 -18.16
C GLU A 253 -32.74 10.03 -18.58
N TYR A 254 -33.02 8.75 -18.91
CA TYR A 254 -31.98 7.82 -19.38
C TYR A 254 -31.27 8.29 -20.66
N PHE A 255 -32.02 9.00 -21.52
CA PHE A 255 -31.45 9.53 -22.77
C PHE A 255 -30.42 10.65 -22.49
N ALA A 256 -30.79 11.62 -21.66
CA ALA A 256 -29.87 12.69 -21.25
C ALA A 256 -28.65 12.14 -20.51
N ASP A 257 -28.86 11.17 -19.62
CA ASP A 257 -27.77 10.47 -18.91
C ASP A 257 -26.86 9.71 -19.90
N GLY A 258 -27.43 9.04 -20.88
CA GLY A 258 -26.70 8.34 -21.94
C GLY A 258 -25.87 9.24 -22.83
N ILE A 259 -26.40 10.40 -23.20
CA ILE A 259 -25.66 11.42 -23.99
C ILE A 259 -24.47 11.92 -23.13
N THR A 260 -24.71 12.22 -21.87
CA THR A 260 -23.63 12.63 -20.94
C THR A 260 -22.53 11.58 -20.91
N GLU A 261 -22.90 10.30 -20.75
CA GLU A 261 -21.96 9.17 -20.68
C GLU A 261 -21.13 9.04 -21.95
N ASN A 262 -21.77 9.09 -23.12
CA ASN A 262 -21.05 8.94 -24.39
C ASN A 262 -20.08 10.09 -24.67
N ILE A 263 -20.48 11.33 -24.34
CA ILE A 263 -19.55 12.47 -24.43
C ILE A 263 -18.36 12.27 -23.47
N LEU A 264 -18.61 11.78 -22.25
CA LEU A 264 -17.54 11.44 -21.29
C LEU A 264 -16.61 10.37 -21.86
N ILE A 265 -17.16 9.27 -22.39
CA ILE A 265 -16.38 8.18 -22.98
C ILE A 265 -15.48 8.70 -24.11
N GLN A 266 -16.02 9.53 -24.99
CA GLN A 266 -15.23 10.09 -26.07
C GLN A 266 -14.13 11.04 -25.58
N LEU A 267 -14.44 11.94 -24.66
CA LEU A 267 -13.45 12.84 -24.07
C LEU A 267 -12.38 12.06 -23.29
N ALA A 268 -12.74 10.98 -22.61
CA ALA A 268 -11.80 10.14 -21.84
C ALA A 268 -10.76 9.43 -22.71
N THR A 269 -11.01 9.29 -24.03
CA THR A 269 -10.00 8.75 -24.97
C THR A 269 -8.86 9.73 -25.27
N LEU A 270 -9.07 11.02 -24.98
CA LEU A 270 -8.09 12.08 -25.23
C LEU A 270 -7.02 12.12 -24.14
N ARG A 271 -5.76 11.91 -24.52
CA ARG A 271 -4.65 11.77 -23.55
C ARG A 271 -4.25 13.09 -22.88
N ASN A 272 -4.39 14.20 -23.60
CA ASN A 272 -3.92 15.51 -23.15
C ASN A 272 -5.01 16.34 -22.46
N ILE A 273 -6.12 15.73 -22.08
CA ILE A 273 -7.21 16.36 -21.34
C ILE A 273 -7.52 15.48 -20.12
N ARG A 274 -7.58 16.08 -18.95
CA ARG A 274 -8.07 15.40 -17.75
C ARG A 274 -9.59 15.50 -17.69
N VAL A 275 -10.27 14.37 -17.76
CA VAL A 275 -11.73 14.29 -17.77
C VAL A 275 -12.20 13.67 -16.45
N ILE A 276 -13.08 14.37 -15.75
CA ILE A 276 -13.68 13.85 -14.50
C ILE A 276 -14.73 12.80 -14.83
N SER A 277 -14.72 11.71 -14.10
CA SER A 277 -15.61 10.58 -14.30
C SER A 277 -17.08 10.93 -14.04
N ARG A 278 -17.96 10.11 -14.63
CA ARG A 278 -19.40 10.23 -14.45
C ARG A 278 -19.84 10.19 -12.99
N THR A 279 -19.29 9.27 -12.19
CA THR A 279 -19.68 9.07 -10.80
C THR A 279 -19.50 10.35 -9.99
N SER A 280 -18.39 11.04 -10.17
CA SER A 280 -18.10 12.29 -9.47
C SER A 280 -19.02 13.45 -9.87
N VAL A 281 -19.47 13.49 -11.12
CA VAL A 281 -20.33 14.59 -11.62
C VAL A 281 -21.82 14.35 -11.38
N MET A 282 -22.27 13.10 -11.26
CA MET A 282 -23.70 12.77 -11.12
C MET A 282 -24.34 13.34 -9.85
N ARG A 283 -23.56 13.58 -8.80
CA ARG A 283 -24.07 14.24 -7.58
C ARG A 283 -24.53 15.68 -7.79
N TYR A 284 -24.08 16.29 -8.89
CA TYR A 284 -24.50 17.65 -9.25
C TYR A 284 -25.77 17.66 -10.11
N LYS A 285 -26.36 16.51 -10.39
CA LYS A 285 -27.68 16.44 -11.04
C LYS A 285 -28.72 17.15 -10.18
N LYS A 286 -29.34 18.21 -10.70
CA LYS A 286 -30.29 19.06 -9.96
C LYS A 286 -29.67 19.88 -8.80
N THR A 287 -28.35 20.14 -8.84
CA THR A 287 -27.68 20.98 -7.84
C THR A 287 -28.07 22.45 -7.97
N THR A 288 -27.99 23.20 -6.88
CA THR A 288 -28.12 24.65 -6.84
C THR A 288 -26.77 25.38 -6.73
N LYS A 289 -25.66 24.60 -6.70
CA LYS A 289 -24.32 25.16 -6.62
C LYS A 289 -23.94 25.89 -7.91
N SER A 290 -23.16 26.94 -7.78
CA SER A 290 -22.61 27.70 -8.90
C SER A 290 -21.50 26.93 -9.62
N ALA A 291 -21.22 27.30 -10.87
CA ALA A 291 -20.15 26.67 -11.65
C ALA A 291 -18.77 26.78 -10.98
N PRO A 292 -18.36 27.91 -10.37
CA PRO A 292 -17.11 27.99 -9.60
C PRO A 292 -17.06 27.04 -8.41
N GLU A 293 -18.15 26.87 -7.66
CA GLU A 293 -18.20 25.95 -6.52
C GLU A 293 -18.05 24.50 -6.96
N ILE A 294 -18.76 24.10 -8.02
CA ILE A 294 -18.65 22.75 -8.58
C ILE A 294 -17.23 22.46 -9.07
N ALA A 295 -16.66 23.41 -9.81
CA ALA A 295 -15.31 23.25 -10.36
C ALA A 295 -14.24 23.17 -9.27
N ALA A 296 -14.39 23.95 -8.20
CA ALA A 296 -13.49 23.89 -7.03
C ALA A 296 -13.56 22.53 -6.34
N GLU A 297 -14.77 21.96 -6.15
CA GLU A 297 -14.97 20.66 -5.53
C GLU A 297 -14.44 19.49 -6.40
N LEU A 298 -14.54 19.63 -7.73
CA LEU A 298 -14.02 18.62 -8.68
C LEU A 298 -12.56 18.85 -9.06
N GLY A 299 -11.98 19.98 -8.67
CA GLY A 299 -10.61 20.35 -9.02
C GLY A 299 -10.40 20.51 -10.52
N VAL A 300 -11.38 21.07 -11.25
CA VAL A 300 -11.31 21.30 -12.70
C VAL A 300 -11.36 22.78 -13.05
N LYS A 301 -10.85 23.09 -14.23
CA LYS A 301 -10.91 24.45 -14.77
C LYS A 301 -12.17 24.70 -15.60
N TYR A 302 -12.62 23.67 -16.32
CA TYR A 302 -13.74 23.80 -17.25
C TYR A 302 -14.90 22.89 -16.86
N LEU A 303 -16.12 23.40 -17.11
CA LEU A 303 -17.36 22.62 -17.01
C LEU A 303 -18.04 22.57 -18.39
N LEU A 304 -18.45 21.37 -18.79
CA LEU A 304 -19.31 21.16 -19.93
C LEU A 304 -20.72 20.89 -19.41
N GLU A 305 -21.63 21.80 -19.72
CA GLU A 305 -23.03 21.74 -19.32
C GLU A 305 -23.90 21.55 -20.53
N GLY A 306 -25.05 20.90 -20.36
CA GLY A 306 -25.95 20.72 -21.48
C GLY A 306 -27.36 20.28 -21.10
N SER A 307 -28.16 20.23 -22.16
CA SER A 307 -29.50 19.65 -22.10
C SER A 307 -29.73 18.77 -23.34
N ALA A 308 -30.47 17.68 -23.16
CA ALA A 308 -30.82 16.77 -24.25
C ALA A 308 -32.30 16.44 -24.22
N GLN A 309 -32.88 16.35 -25.39
CA GLN A 309 -34.28 15.99 -25.61
C GLN A 309 -34.40 15.19 -26.92
N SER A 310 -35.19 14.12 -26.89
CA SER A 310 -35.58 13.41 -28.11
C SER A 310 -37.09 13.49 -28.33
N HIS A 311 -37.50 13.64 -29.55
CA HIS A 311 -38.91 13.60 -29.98
C HIS A 311 -39.04 12.94 -31.34
N GLY A 312 -39.60 11.75 -31.36
CA GLY A 312 -39.63 10.92 -32.55
C GLY A 312 -38.22 10.61 -33.08
N ASN A 313 -37.92 11.02 -34.32
CA ASN A 313 -36.60 10.86 -34.92
C ASN A 313 -35.69 12.10 -34.75
N LYS A 314 -36.13 13.13 -34.04
CA LYS A 314 -35.33 14.36 -33.85
C LYS A 314 -34.74 14.42 -32.45
N VAL A 315 -33.48 14.83 -32.37
CA VAL A 315 -32.81 15.13 -31.13
C VAL A 315 -32.41 16.59 -31.07
N ARG A 316 -32.56 17.19 -29.91
CA ARG A 316 -32.04 18.51 -29.60
C ARG A 316 -31.06 18.41 -28.46
N ILE A 317 -29.81 18.80 -28.70
CA ILE A 317 -28.74 18.79 -27.70
C ILE A 317 -28.14 20.19 -27.65
N ASN A 318 -28.26 20.86 -26.52
CA ASN A 318 -27.59 22.14 -26.30
C ASN A 318 -26.38 21.86 -25.39
N VAL A 319 -25.24 22.40 -25.76
CA VAL A 319 -23.98 22.20 -25.02
C VAL A 319 -23.30 23.55 -24.85
N LYS A 320 -22.76 23.79 -23.66
CA LYS A 320 -21.92 24.96 -23.39
C LYS A 320 -20.70 24.57 -22.60
N LEU A 321 -19.53 25.12 -22.94
CA LEU A 321 -18.29 25.02 -22.23
C LEU A 321 -18.03 26.31 -21.43
N VAL A 322 -17.80 26.20 -20.15
CA VAL A 322 -17.63 27.31 -19.22
C VAL A 322 -16.24 27.24 -18.58
N ASP A 323 -15.48 28.34 -18.61
CA ASP A 323 -14.34 28.54 -17.72
C ASP A 323 -14.91 28.85 -16.34
N ALA A 324 -14.88 27.86 -15.47
CA ALA A 324 -15.54 27.96 -14.18
C ALA A 324 -14.83 28.89 -13.19
N GLN A 325 -13.53 29.16 -13.38
CA GLN A 325 -12.81 30.13 -12.53
C GLN A 325 -13.20 31.56 -12.84
N LYS A 326 -13.53 31.84 -14.10
CA LYS A 326 -13.94 33.18 -14.57
C LYS A 326 -15.44 33.35 -14.66
N ASP A 327 -16.20 32.29 -14.42
CA ASP A 327 -17.64 32.18 -14.69
C ASP A 327 -18.03 32.73 -16.08
N HIS A 328 -17.22 32.30 -17.07
CA HIS A 328 -17.33 32.81 -18.45
C HIS A 328 -17.58 31.67 -19.43
N GLN A 329 -18.64 31.82 -20.25
CA GLN A 329 -18.94 30.91 -21.33
C GLN A 329 -17.92 31.08 -22.47
N ILE A 330 -17.12 30.01 -22.72
CA ILE A 330 -16.13 30.00 -23.80
C ILE A 330 -16.79 29.66 -25.14
N TRP A 331 -17.64 28.64 -25.11
CA TRP A 331 -18.27 28.10 -26.31
C TRP A 331 -19.65 27.58 -25.97
N ALA A 332 -20.59 27.74 -26.94
CA ALA A 332 -21.89 27.10 -26.87
C ALA A 332 -22.38 26.74 -28.26
N LYS A 333 -23.10 25.64 -28.41
CA LYS A 333 -23.72 25.19 -29.64
C LYS A 333 -25.01 24.42 -29.38
N ALA A 334 -25.98 24.62 -30.20
CA ALA A 334 -27.20 23.83 -30.27
C ALA A 334 -27.14 22.93 -31.52
N PHE A 335 -27.40 21.65 -31.30
CA PHE A 335 -27.56 20.65 -32.35
C PHE A 335 -29.05 20.28 -32.46
N VAL A 336 -29.61 20.30 -33.65
CA VAL A 336 -31.00 19.88 -33.93
C VAL A 336 -30.92 19.00 -35.17
N GLU A 337 -30.74 17.73 -34.97
CA GLU A 337 -30.42 16.75 -36.01
C GLU A 337 -31.32 15.51 -35.90
N SER A 338 -31.18 14.60 -36.85
CA SER A 338 -31.76 13.28 -36.76
C SER A 338 -31.13 12.44 -35.62
N MET A 339 -31.87 11.50 -35.08
CA MET A 339 -31.32 10.52 -34.16
C MET A 339 -30.24 9.66 -34.84
N ASP A 340 -30.29 9.53 -36.14
CA ASP A 340 -29.27 8.80 -36.92
C ASP A 340 -27.91 9.48 -36.89
N ASP A 341 -27.88 10.80 -36.66
CA ASP A 341 -26.66 11.62 -36.61
C ASP A 341 -26.13 11.80 -35.20
N ILE A 342 -26.67 11.08 -34.18
CA ILE A 342 -26.37 11.26 -32.78
C ILE A 342 -24.86 11.08 -32.44
N PHE A 343 -24.21 10.14 -33.09
CA PHE A 343 -22.78 9.85 -32.86
C PHE A 343 -21.89 10.95 -33.46
N GLU A 344 -22.31 11.52 -34.62
CA GLU A 344 -21.62 12.67 -35.20
C GLU A 344 -21.70 13.89 -34.29
N ILE A 345 -22.86 14.14 -33.67
CA ILE A 345 -23.00 15.21 -32.66
C ILE A 345 -22.03 15.00 -31.48
N GLN A 346 -21.98 13.80 -30.96
CA GLN A 346 -21.10 13.47 -29.81
C GLN A 346 -19.63 13.66 -30.16
N GLY A 347 -19.18 13.18 -31.32
CA GLY A 347 -17.85 13.40 -31.85
C GLY A 347 -17.51 14.88 -32.07
N ASN A 348 -18.48 15.63 -32.65
CA ASN A 348 -18.34 17.08 -32.88
C ASN A 348 -18.21 17.85 -31.54
N VAL A 349 -18.94 17.46 -30.49
CA VAL A 349 -18.81 18.05 -29.15
C VAL A 349 -17.40 17.78 -28.58
N ALA A 350 -16.92 16.53 -28.60
CA ALA A 350 -15.61 16.19 -28.09
C ALA A 350 -14.49 16.90 -28.86
N GLN A 351 -14.57 17.00 -30.17
CA GLN A 351 -13.63 17.76 -31.00
C GLN A 351 -13.65 19.26 -30.69
N ALA A 352 -14.82 19.85 -30.47
CA ALA A 352 -14.96 21.26 -30.13
C ALA A 352 -14.32 21.52 -28.75
N VAL A 353 -14.58 20.67 -27.74
CA VAL A 353 -13.95 20.78 -26.43
C VAL A 353 -12.43 20.68 -26.55
N ALA A 354 -11.90 19.68 -27.27
CA ALA A 354 -10.46 19.52 -27.47
C ALA A 354 -9.83 20.77 -28.12
N LYS A 355 -10.50 21.35 -29.14
CA LYS A 355 -10.06 22.57 -29.82
C LYS A 355 -10.00 23.76 -28.85
N GLU A 356 -11.09 23.98 -28.11
CA GLU A 356 -11.16 25.13 -27.16
C GLU A 356 -10.14 24.99 -26.02
N LEU A 357 -9.82 23.77 -25.60
CA LEU A 357 -8.78 23.50 -24.60
C LEU A 357 -7.36 23.48 -25.19
N GLN A 358 -7.20 23.87 -26.46
CA GLN A 358 -5.92 23.88 -27.16
C GLN A 358 -5.17 22.55 -27.09
N SER A 359 -5.91 21.44 -27.07
CA SER A 359 -5.36 20.10 -27.10
C SER A 359 -5.17 19.63 -28.55
N SER A 360 -3.95 19.26 -28.90
CA SER A 360 -3.68 18.66 -30.21
C SER A 360 -4.16 17.22 -30.22
N LEU A 361 -5.07 16.89 -31.11
CA LEU A 361 -5.52 15.52 -31.35
C LEU A 361 -4.51 14.81 -32.25
N ASN A 362 -4.10 13.61 -31.85
CA ASN A 362 -3.34 12.77 -32.77
C ASN A 362 -4.29 12.09 -33.81
N PRO A 363 -3.77 11.54 -34.93
CA PRO A 363 -4.60 10.93 -35.96
C PRO A 363 -5.52 9.82 -35.41
N ASN A 364 -5.04 8.98 -34.52
CA ASN A 364 -5.81 7.88 -33.94
C ASN A 364 -6.94 8.37 -33.03
N GLU A 365 -6.72 9.44 -32.25
CA GLU A 365 -7.77 10.07 -31.44
C GLU A 365 -8.85 10.68 -32.33
N SER A 366 -8.43 11.36 -33.40
CA SER A 366 -9.36 11.96 -34.36
C SER A 366 -10.22 10.93 -35.11
N GLU A 367 -9.66 9.75 -35.40
CA GLU A 367 -10.38 8.63 -36.01
C GLU A 367 -11.39 8.02 -35.03
N LYS A 368 -10.97 7.75 -33.78
CA LYS A 368 -11.85 7.22 -32.73
C LYS A 368 -13.05 8.11 -32.45
N LEU A 369 -12.88 9.43 -32.46
CA LEU A 369 -13.99 10.37 -32.26
C LEU A 369 -15.04 10.34 -33.42
N LYS A 370 -14.71 9.75 -34.58
CA LYS A 370 -15.62 9.56 -35.69
C LYS A 370 -16.24 8.17 -35.76
N GLU A 371 -15.82 7.26 -34.88
CA GLU A 371 -16.32 5.88 -34.86
C GLU A 371 -17.82 5.88 -34.52
N VAL A 372 -18.62 5.24 -35.35
CA VAL A 372 -20.07 5.03 -35.14
C VAL A 372 -20.24 3.65 -34.50
N PRO A 373 -20.59 3.56 -33.22
CA PRO A 373 -20.64 2.27 -32.50
C PRO A 373 -21.71 1.30 -33.05
N THR A 374 -22.80 1.79 -33.53
CA THR A 374 -23.91 1.03 -34.15
C THR A 374 -24.75 1.94 -35.04
N THR A 375 -25.24 1.42 -36.14
CA THR A 375 -26.24 2.08 -36.97
C THR A 375 -27.67 1.70 -36.58
N ASN A 376 -27.86 0.74 -35.70
CA ASN A 376 -29.15 0.28 -35.22
C ASN A 376 -29.63 1.11 -34.01
N ARG A 377 -30.60 1.98 -34.25
CA ARG A 377 -31.16 2.89 -33.27
C ARG A 377 -31.74 2.18 -32.03
N GLU A 378 -32.48 1.09 -32.25
CA GLU A 378 -33.10 0.33 -31.14
C GLU A 378 -32.03 -0.37 -30.30
N ALA A 379 -30.99 -0.90 -30.96
CA ALA A 379 -29.83 -1.46 -30.26
C ALA A 379 -29.12 -0.40 -29.43
N TYR A 380 -28.96 0.82 -29.94
CA TYR A 380 -28.40 1.93 -29.19
C TYR A 380 -29.23 2.32 -27.96
N ASP A 381 -30.56 2.45 -28.13
CA ASP A 381 -31.46 2.78 -27.02
C ASP A 381 -31.40 1.71 -25.90
N LEU A 382 -31.37 0.43 -26.26
CA LEU A 382 -31.20 -0.66 -25.32
C LEU A 382 -29.83 -0.63 -24.63
N PHE A 383 -28.79 -0.27 -25.39
CA PHE A 383 -27.46 -0.12 -24.80
C PHE A 383 -27.42 0.99 -23.74
N LEU A 384 -28.05 2.15 -24.01
CA LEU A 384 -28.15 3.24 -23.03
C LEU A 384 -28.91 2.84 -21.76
N LYS A 385 -30.01 2.07 -21.92
CA LYS A 385 -30.75 1.50 -20.78
C LYS A 385 -29.89 0.51 -20.01
N GLY A 386 -29.08 -0.27 -20.70
CA GLY A 386 -28.10 -1.17 -20.10
C GLY A 386 -27.04 -0.42 -19.30
N LEU A 387 -26.45 0.65 -19.86
CA LEU A 387 -25.50 1.51 -19.16
C LEU A 387 -26.09 2.15 -17.91
N HIS A 388 -27.30 2.68 -18.03
CA HIS A 388 -28.00 3.24 -16.87
C HIS A 388 -28.17 2.23 -15.75
N ALA A 389 -28.59 0.99 -16.08
CA ALA A 389 -28.74 -0.09 -15.10
C ALA A 389 -27.40 -0.54 -14.52
N PHE A 390 -26.35 -0.66 -15.33
CA PHE A 390 -25.00 -1.00 -14.92
C PHE A 390 -24.46 -0.03 -13.86
N ASN A 391 -24.68 1.25 -14.08
CA ASN A 391 -24.25 2.35 -13.22
C ASN A 391 -25.06 2.50 -11.91
N GLN A 392 -26.12 1.73 -11.72
CA GLN A 392 -26.87 1.69 -10.44
C GLN A 392 -26.16 0.89 -9.34
N TRP A 393 -25.05 0.25 -9.66
CA TRP A 393 -24.28 -0.61 -8.75
C TRP A 393 -25.10 -1.69 -8.02
N GLY A 394 -24.54 -2.87 -7.91
CA GLY A 394 -25.15 -4.01 -7.24
C GLY A 394 -25.77 -5.04 -8.20
N VAL A 395 -26.01 -6.23 -7.66
CA VAL A 395 -26.39 -7.43 -8.40
C VAL A 395 -27.60 -7.22 -9.32
N GLN A 396 -28.63 -6.53 -8.81
CA GLN A 396 -29.85 -6.31 -9.62
C GLN A 396 -29.59 -5.38 -10.82
N GLY A 397 -28.79 -4.31 -10.61
CA GLY A 397 -28.39 -3.41 -11.71
C GLY A 397 -27.61 -4.18 -12.79
N TYR A 398 -26.65 -5.00 -12.41
CA TYR A 398 -25.84 -5.78 -13.34
C TYR A 398 -26.63 -6.87 -14.06
N ARG A 399 -27.63 -7.49 -13.41
CA ARG A 399 -28.56 -8.41 -14.07
C ARG A 399 -29.37 -7.70 -15.15
N THR A 400 -30.01 -6.60 -14.79
CA THR A 400 -30.83 -5.81 -15.71
C THR A 400 -29.98 -5.27 -16.87
N ALA A 401 -28.77 -4.82 -16.60
CA ALA A 401 -27.80 -4.40 -17.62
C ALA A 401 -27.48 -5.54 -18.60
N SER A 402 -27.20 -6.75 -18.07
CA SER A 402 -26.93 -7.92 -18.90
C SER A 402 -28.09 -8.26 -19.86
N GLU A 403 -29.34 -8.10 -19.41
CA GLU A 403 -30.51 -8.34 -20.25
C GLU A 403 -30.64 -7.32 -21.38
N TYR A 404 -30.43 -6.02 -21.08
CA TYR A 404 -30.46 -4.97 -22.09
C TYR A 404 -29.32 -5.11 -23.11
N PHE A 405 -28.10 -5.40 -22.68
CA PHE A 405 -26.98 -5.62 -23.59
C PHE A 405 -27.16 -6.84 -24.49
N LYS A 406 -27.72 -7.94 -23.97
CA LYS A 406 -28.08 -9.12 -24.80
C LYS A 406 -29.09 -8.77 -25.89
N ARG A 407 -30.14 -8.03 -25.53
CA ARG A 407 -31.15 -7.59 -26.50
C ARG A 407 -30.57 -6.61 -27.51
N ALA A 408 -29.65 -5.73 -27.10
CA ALA A 408 -28.97 -4.88 -28.05
C ALA A 408 -28.16 -5.70 -29.07
N LEU A 409 -27.49 -6.78 -28.63
CA LEU A 409 -26.74 -7.69 -29.51
C LEU A 409 -27.63 -8.60 -30.39
N GLU A 410 -28.88 -8.85 -30.02
CA GLU A 410 -29.85 -9.53 -30.85
C GLU A 410 -30.25 -8.65 -32.04
N LEU A 411 -30.28 -7.30 -31.87
CA LEU A 411 -30.62 -6.34 -32.91
C LEU A 411 -29.41 -5.92 -33.74
N ASP A 412 -28.23 -5.87 -33.12
CA ASP A 412 -26.98 -5.57 -33.81
C ASP A 412 -25.85 -6.48 -33.27
N PRO A 413 -25.60 -7.61 -33.94
CA PRO A 413 -24.55 -8.54 -33.55
C PRO A 413 -23.13 -7.98 -33.66
N ASP A 414 -22.93 -6.84 -34.30
CA ASP A 414 -21.61 -6.20 -34.44
C ASP A 414 -21.36 -5.08 -33.43
N TYR A 415 -22.32 -4.83 -32.55
CA TYR A 415 -22.21 -3.79 -31.52
C TYR A 415 -21.15 -4.10 -30.49
N LYS A 416 -19.91 -3.72 -30.72
CA LYS A 416 -18.72 -4.01 -29.92
C LYS A 416 -18.87 -3.64 -28.44
N GLN A 417 -19.31 -2.41 -28.13
CA GLN A 417 -19.44 -1.93 -26.76
C GLN A 417 -20.44 -2.76 -25.95
N ALA A 418 -21.48 -3.29 -26.57
CA ALA A 418 -22.44 -4.13 -25.89
C ALA A 418 -21.81 -5.46 -25.43
N TYR A 419 -20.89 -6.04 -26.21
CA TYR A 419 -20.11 -7.20 -25.78
C TYR A 419 -19.21 -6.88 -24.59
N SER A 420 -18.48 -5.77 -24.63
CA SER A 420 -17.56 -5.33 -23.56
C SER A 420 -18.30 -5.14 -22.23
N TYR A 421 -19.42 -4.40 -22.25
CA TYR A 421 -20.21 -4.15 -21.04
C TYR A 421 -20.97 -5.40 -20.56
N LEU A 422 -21.33 -6.30 -21.46
CA LEU A 422 -21.92 -7.58 -21.08
C LEU A 422 -20.90 -8.47 -20.35
N ALA A 423 -19.66 -8.56 -20.85
CA ALA A 423 -18.58 -9.26 -20.17
C ALA A 423 -18.29 -8.65 -18.78
N ALA A 424 -18.21 -7.30 -18.71
CA ALA A 424 -18.02 -6.57 -17.46
C ALA A 424 -19.17 -6.80 -16.47
N SER A 425 -20.42 -6.92 -16.96
CA SER A 425 -21.58 -7.22 -16.11
C SER A 425 -21.47 -8.59 -15.45
N PHE A 426 -20.99 -9.60 -16.14
CA PHE A 426 -20.75 -10.93 -15.57
C PHE A 426 -19.60 -10.93 -14.58
N SER A 427 -18.52 -10.17 -14.85
CA SER A 427 -17.42 -9.98 -13.94
C SER A 427 -17.87 -9.29 -12.63
N ALA A 428 -18.68 -8.22 -12.74
CA ALA A 428 -19.24 -7.54 -11.58
C ALA A 428 -20.18 -8.42 -10.75
N ARG A 429 -20.97 -9.31 -11.38
CA ARG A 429 -21.84 -10.29 -10.71
C ARG A 429 -21.08 -11.41 -10.02
N MET A 430 -19.84 -11.66 -10.37
CA MET A 430 -18.94 -12.60 -9.69
C MET A 430 -18.26 -11.97 -8.47
N SER A 431 -18.13 -10.64 -8.41
CA SER A 431 -17.42 -9.93 -7.35
C SER A 431 -18.05 -10.13 -5.96
N TRP A 432 -17.46 -9.53 -4.94
CA TRP A 432 -17.92 -9.60 -3.55
C TRP A 432 -19.44 -9.39 -3.41
N ASN A 433 -20.09 -10.29 -2.70
CA ASN A 433 -21.55 -10.34 -2.52
C ASN A 433 -22.33 -10.45 -3.86
N GLY A 434 -21.67 -11.00 -4.90
CA GLY A 434 -22.28 -11.27 -6.19
C GLY A 434 -23.12 -12.55 -6.20
N ASP A 435 -23.84 -12.75 -7.30
CA ASP A 435 -24.80 -13.86 -7.45
C ASP A 435 -24.33 -14.98 -8.38
N LEU A 436 -23.15 -14.81 -9.02
CA LEU A 436 -22.60 -15.81 -9.94
C LEU A 436 -21.38 -16.52 -9.37
N ALA A 437 -21.31 -17.82 -9.69
CA ALA A 437 -20.14 -18.61 -9.44
C ALA A 437 -18.95 -18.24 -10.29
N PRO A 438 -17.70 -18.25 -9.76
CA PRO A 438 -16.51 -18.02 -10.57
C PRO A 438 -16.48 -18.87 -11.84
N GLY A 439 -16.75 -20.16 -11.79
CA GLY A 439 -16.76 -21.04 -12.96
C GLY A 439 -17.85 -20.69 -13.98
N GLU A 440 -19.08 -20.39 -13.52
CA GLU A 440 -20.18 -19.98 -14.39
C GLU A 440 -19.92 -18.60 -15.02
N ALA A 441 -19.45 -17.65 -14.19
CA ALA A 441 -19.12 -16.32 -14.65
C ALA A 441 -18.01 -16.35 -15.70
N LEU A 442 -16.96 -17.15 -15.48
CA LEU A 442 -15.82 -17.28 -16.40
C LEU A 442 -16.23 -17.72 -17.80
N ILE A 443 -17.17 -18.68 -17.90
CA ILE A 443 -17.70 -19.14 -19.20
C ILE A 443 -18.34 -17.95 -19.95
N GLN A 444 -19.18 -17.18 -19.26
CA GLN A 444 -19.85 -16.03 -19.88
C GLN A 444 -18.90 -14.89 -20.20
N ILE A 445 -17.98 -14.57 -19.27
CA ILE A 445 -16.98 -13.53 -19.48
C ILE A 445 -16.14 -13.87 -20.71
N ASN A 446 -15.56 -15.05 -20.80
CA ASN A 446 -14.72 -15.44 -21.93
C ASN A 446 -15.50 -15.45 -23.26
N LYS A 447 -16.77 -15.89 -23.24
CA LYS A 447 -17.62 -15.86 -24.43
C LYS A 447 -17.74 -14.46 -24.99
N TYR A 448 -18.15 -13.49 -24.18
CA TYR A 448 -18.43 -12.13 -24.64
C TYR A 448 -17.16 -11.30 -24.82
N LEU A 449 -16.14 -11.52 -23.99
CA LEU A 449 -14.86 -10.85 -24.11
C LEU A 449 -14.13 -11.23 -25.41
N ASN A 450 -14.18 -12.50 -25.83
CA ASN A 450 -13.62 -12.94 -27.11
C ASN A 450 -14.33 -12.27 -28.31
N GLU A 451 -15.64 -12.09 -28.23
CA GLU A 451 -16.38 -11.38 -29.29
C GLU A 451 -16.04 -9.86 -29.30
N ALA A 452 -15.87 -9.23 -28.14
CA ALA A 452 -15.39 -7.84 -28.05
C ALA A 452 -13.99 -7.71 -28.68
N TRP A 453 -13.06 -8.61 -28.36
CA TRP A 453 -11.68 -8.58 -28.86
C TRP A 453 -11.58 -8.78 -30.37
N ARG A 454 -12.40 -9.66 -30.94
CA ARG A 454 -12.46 -9.82 -32.41
C ARG A 454 -12.84 -8.54 -33.15
N ARG A 455 -13.60 -7.64 -32.49
CA ARG A 455 -14.05 -6.36 -33.02
C ARG A 455 -13.15 -5.18 -32.61
N GLY A 456 -12.01 -5.46 -31.97
CA GLY A 456 -11.06 -4.48 -31.47
C GLY A 456 -11.28 -4.19 -29.96
N ALA A 457 -10.31 -4.58 -29.14
CA ALA A 457 -10.38 -4.44 -27.70
C ALA A 457 -10.40 -2.98 -27.22
N THR A 458 -11.04 -2.75 -26.06
CA THR A 458 -11.06 -1.47 -25.33
C THR A 458 -10.30 -1.62 -23.99
N ASP A 459 -10.02 -0.53 -23.30
CA ASP A 459 -9.47 -0.51 -21.95
C ASP A 459 -10.34 -1.32 -20.96
N ASN A 460 -11.67 -1.23 -21.10
CA ASN A 460 -12.63 -2.00 -20.31
C ASN A 460 -12.52 -3.52 -20.52
N ASP A 461 -12.18 -3.96 -21.75
CA ASP A 461 -11.96 -5.38 -22.04
C ASP A 461 -10.68 -5.89 -21.37
N TYR A 462 -9.60 -5.09 -21.41
CA TYR A 462 -8.38 -5.39 -20.69
C TYR A 462 -8.60 -5.41 -19.18
N LEU A 463 -9.39 -4.48 -18.63
CA LEU A 463 -9.77 -4.46 -17.22
C LEU A 463 -10.58 -5.71 -16.83
N THR A 464 -11.53 -6.11 -17.65
CA THR A 464 -12.34 -7.32 -17.42
C THR A 464 -11.45 -8.58 -17.44
N LYS A 465 -10.51 -8.68 -18.37
CA LYS A 465 -9.56 -9.79 -18.44
C LYS A 465 -8.60 -9.79 -17.26
N LEU A 466 -8.07 -8.61 -16.87
CA LEU A 466 -7.25 -8.44 -15.66
C LEU A 466 -7.97 -9.00 -14.43
N PHE A 467 -9.25 -8.67 -14.28
CA PHE A 467 -10.06 -9.18 -13.16
C PHE A 467 -10.12 -10.72 -13.15
N VAL A 468 -10.23 -11.36 -14.31
CA VAL A 468 -10.19 -12.83 -14.45
C VAL A 468 -8.83 -13.38 -14.03
N GLU A 469 -7.74 -12.84 -14.55
CA GLU A 469 -6.39 -13.32 -14.22
C GLU A 469 -6.09 -13.13 -12.74
N PHE A 470 -6.47 -12.01 -12.18
CA PHE A 470 -6.21 -11.67 -10.79
C PHE A 470 -7.04 -12.51 -9.80
N PHE A 471 -8.37 -12.52 -9.95
CA PHE A 471 -9.26 -13.13 -8.96
C PHE A 471 -9.49 -14.64 -9.17
N ILE A 472 -9.50 -15.10 -10.42
CA ILE A 472 -9.85 -16.50 -10.72
C ILE A 472 -8.57 -17.32 -10.92
N ASN A 473 -7.70 -16.89 -11.83
CA ASN A 473 -6.51 -17.64 -12.19
C ASN A 473 -5.37 -17.40 -11.20
N LYS A 474 -5.41 -16.30 -10.43
CA LYS A 474 -4.36 -15.87 -9.50
C LYS A 474 -3.01 -15.71 -10.19
N ASP A 475 -3.04 -15.37 -11.48
CA ASP A 475 -1.87 -15.07 -12.30
C ASP A 475 -1.59 -13.56 -12.23
N PHE A 476 -0.77 -13.19 -11.25
CA PHE A 476 -0.43 -11.79 -10.98
C PHE A 476 0.41 -11.17 -12.09
N ASP A 477 1.26 -11.94 -12.75
CA ASP A 477 2.11 -11.46 -13.84
C ASP A 477 1.28 -11.17 -15.10
N ALA A 478 0.34 -12.05 -15.43
CA ALA A 478 -0.60 -11.79 -16.52
C ALA A 478 -1.50 -10.58 -16.21
N ALA A 479 -1.97 -10.46 -14.97
CA ALA A 479 -2.78 -9.32 -14.53
C ALA A 479 -2.03 -8.00 -14.65
N ASP A 480 -0.75 -7.96 -14.29
CA ASP A 480 0.10 -6.76 -14.38
C ASP A 480 0.30 -6.30 -15.84
N LYS A 481 0.58 -7.23 -16.76
CA LYS A 481 0.70 -6.92 -18.19
C LYS A 481 -0.59 -6.31 -18.76
N LEU A 482 -1.73 -6.86 -18.34
CA LEU A 482 -3.05 -6.36 -18.74
C LEU A 482 -3.33 -4.97 -18.16
N LEU A 483 -2.92 -4.72 -16.92
CA LEU A 483 -3.01 -3.42 -16.27
C LEU A 483 -2.27 -2.33 -17.05
N ARG A 484 -1.02 -2.60 -17.45
CA ARG A 484 -0.21 -1.66 -18.24
C ARG A 484 -0.90 -1.30 -19.55
N THR A 485 -1.45 -2.31 -20.24
CA THR A 485 -2.18 -2.09 -21.49
C THR A 485 -3.45 -1.29 -21.27
N ALA A 486 -4.21 -1.60 -20.21
CA ALA A 486 -5.43 -0.87 -19.88
C ALA A 486 -5.16 0.62 -19.57
N ILE A 487 -4.11 0.93 -18.81
CA ILE A 487 -3.68 2.31 -18.53
C ILE A 487 -3.29 3.03 -19.82
N ALA A 488 -2.55 2.38 -20.71
CA ALA A 488 -2.12 2.98 -21.98
C ALA A 488 -3.29 3.28 -22.91
N MET A 489 -4.34 2.47 -22.89
CA MET A 489 -5.53 2.63 -23.75
C MET A 489 -6.55 3.62 -23.19
N GLY A 490 -6.78 3.59 -21.87
CA GLY A 490 -7.76 4.41 -21.16
C GLY A 490 -7.15 5.23 -20.04
N PRO A 491 -6.27 6.20 -20.37
CA PRO A 491 -5.53 6.93 -19.34
C PRO A 491 -6.40 7.85 -18.45
N ASN A 492 -7.64 8.09 -18.81
CA ASN A 492 -8.65 8.80 -18.02
C ASN A 492 -9.69 7.84 -17.39
N ASN A 493 -9.44 6.54 -17.38
CA ASN A 493 -10.30 5.58 -16.71
C ASN A 493 -9.83 5.34 -15.27
N ALA A 494 -10.43 6.01 -14.30
CA ALA A 494 -10.09 5.88 -12.89
C ALA A 494 -10.19 4.44 -12.38
N THR A 495 -11.12 3.64 -12.90
CA THR A 495 -11.33 2.25 -12.50
C THR A 495 -10.08 1.39 -12.77
N VAL A 496 -9.35 1.66 -13.85
CA VAL A 496 -8.10 0.95 -14.17
C VAL A 496 -7.06 1.19 -13.09
N TYR A 497 -6.89 2.45 -12.66
CA TYR A 497 -5.95 2.81 -11.60
C TYR A 497 -6.34 2.21 -10.24
N TYR A 498 -7.60 2.25 -9.88
CA TYR A 498 -8.09 1.68 -8.63
C TYR A 498 -7.97 0.14 -8.60
N THR A 499 -8.30 -0.53 -9.70
CA THR A 499 -8.12 -1.99 -9.79
C THR A 499 -6.63 -2.35 -9.75
N GLY A 500 -5.78 -1.58 -10.41
CA GLY A 500 -4.33 -1.73 -10.33
C GLY A 500 -3.79 -1.51 -8.93
N SER A 501 -4.25 -0.50 -8.22
CA SER A 501 -3.85 -0.27 -6.83
C SER A 501 -4.23 -1.44 -5.92
N TYR A 502 -5.40 -2.05 -6.14
CA TYR A 502 -5.83 -3.23 -5.40
C TYR A 502 -4.94 -4.44 -5.69
N LEU A 503 -4.59 -4.66 -6.96
CA LEU A 503 -3.61 -5.69 -7.36
C LEU A 503 -2.29 -5.50 -6.60
N LEU A 504 -1.76 -4.28 -6.57
CA LEU A 504 -0.50 -3.97 -5.89
C LEU A 504 -0.63 -4.12 -4.36
N CYS A 505 -1.75 -3.71 -3.77
CA CYS A 505 -2.03 -3.93 -2.34
C CYS A 505 -2.03 -5.43 -1.98
N MET A 506 -2.64 -6.29 -2.82
CA MET A 506 -2.67 -7.73 -2.59
C MET A 506 -1.30 -8.40 -2.82
N ARG A 507 -0.37 -7.71 -3.47
CA ARG A 507 1.04 -8.11 -3.60
C ARG A 507 1.94 -7.48 -2.52
N GLY A 508 1.39 -6.67 -1.61
CA GLY A 508 2.15 -5.95 -0.58
C GLY A 508 2.94 -4.74 -1.10
N LEU A 509 2.77 -4.33 -2.37
CA LEU A 509 3.43 -3.19 -3.01
C LEU A 509 2.67 -1.91 -2.72
N LEU A 510 2.71 -1.45 -1.46
CA LEU A 510 1.83 -0.39 -0.97
C LEU A 510 2.23 1.01 -1.48
N ASP A 511 3.53 1.28 -1.64
CA ASP A 511 4.00 2.58 -2.15
C ASP A 511 3.57 2.78 -3.61
N GLU A 512 3.68 1.75 -4.43
CA GLU A 512 3.23 1.75 -5.81
C GLU A 512 1.70 1.83 -5.91
N ALA A 513 0.99 1.14 -5.01
CA ALA A 513 -0.46 1.21 -4.93
C ALA A 513 -0.95 2.63 -4.66
N LEU A 514 -0.29 3.36 -3.75
CA LEU A 514 -0.65 4.75 -3.44
C LEU A 514 -0.52 5.68 -4.66
N VAL A 515 0.48 5.46 -5.51
CA VAL A 515 0.63 6.24 -6.75
C VAL A 515 -0.57 6.05 -7.66
N LEU A 516 -1.02 4.81 -7.84
CA LEU A 516 -2.20 4.52 -8.65
C LEU A 516 -3.49 5.07 -8.01
N ILE A 517 -3.63 5.01 -6.68
CA ILE A 517 -4.76 5.62 -5.98
C ILE A 517 -4.81 7.12 -6.24
N ASN A 518 -3.68 7.82 -6.15
CA ASN A 518 -3.61 9.26 -6.40
C ASN A 518 -3.92 9.61 -7.85
N ALA A 519 -3.47 8.80 -8.81
CA ALA A 519 -3.84 8.96 -10.22
C ALA A 519 -5.35 8.79 -10.44
N GLY A 520 -5.94 7.75 -9.86
CA GLY A 520 -7.39 7.54 -9.90
C GLY A 520 -8.17 8.67 -9.22
N LYS A 521 -7.69 9.14 -8.06
CA LYS A 521 -8.28 10.28 -7.34
C LYS A 521 -8.27 11.57 -8.17
N ALA A 522 -7.22 11.82 -8.93
CA ALA A 522 -7.16 12.99 -9.81
C ALA A 522 -8.26 12.97 -10.88
N ILE A 523 -8.71 11.79 -11.31
CA ILE A 523 -9.77 11.60 -12.30
C ILE A 523 -11.15 11.51 -11.63
N GLU A 524 -11.22 10.81 -10.50
CA GLU A 524 -12.48 10.50 -9.79
C GLU A 524 -12.34 10.71 -8.28
N PRO A 525 -12.34 11.97 -7.80
CA PRO A 525 -11.95 12.31 -6.44
C PRO A 525 -12.93 11.85 -5.35
N ASN A 526 -14.21 11.65 -5.66
CA ASN A 526 -15.26 11.38 -4.67
C ASN A 526 -16.13 10.19 -5.10
N SER A 527 -15.50 9.07 -5.47
CA SER A 527 -16.22 7.89 -5.90
C SER A 527 -16.22 6.80 -4.83
N VAL A 528 -17.20 5.90 -4.92
CA VAL A 528 -17.23 4.68 -4.11
C VAL A 528 -15.92 3.90 -4.28
N ALA A 529 -15.38 3.85 -5.50
CA ALA A 529 -14.14 3.14 -5.81
C ALA A 529 -12.93 3.78 -5.08
N TYR A 530 -12.81 5.12 -5.12
CA TYR A 530 -11.74 5.82 -4.39
C TYR A 530 -11.75 5.47 -2.91
N PHE A 531 -12.85 5.69 -2.23
CA PHE A 531 -12.96 5.43 -0.79
C PHE A 531 -12.70 3.96 -0.45
N ASN A 532 -13.18 3.04 -1.29
CA ASN A 532 -12.99 1.61 -1.10
C ASN A 532 -11.50 1.23 -1.17
N TYR A 533 -10.82 1.59 -2.25
CA TYR A 533 -9.44 1.14 -2.48
C TYR A 533 -8.42 1.92 -1.65
N TYR A 534 -8.67 3.21 -1.39
CA TYR A 534 -7.86 3.98 -0.47
C TYR A 534 -8.00 3.48 0.98
N GLY A 535 -9.21 3.16 1.40
CA GLY A 535 -9.44 2.56 2.72
C GLY A 535 -8.79 1.18 2.88
N ILE A 536 -8.78 0.34 1.84
CA ILE A 536 -8.03 -0.93 1.82
C ILE A 536 -6.52 -0.67 1.95
N TYR A 537 -5.99 0.28 1.19
CA TYR A 537 -4.59 0.69 1.30
C TYR A 537 -4.25 1.13 2.73
N LEU A 538 -5.06 2.02 3.33
CA LEU A 538 -4.87 2.50 4.70
C LEU A 538 -4.92 1.34 5.72
N TYR A 539 -5.85 0.41 5.56
CA TYR A 539 -5.94 -0.78 6.40
C TYR A 539 -4.68 -1.63 6.31
N LEU A 540 -4.23 -1.96 5.11
CA LEU A 540 -3.04 -2.80 4.88
C LEU A 540 -1.74 -2.08 5.25
N SER A 541 -1.69 -0.74 5.18
CA SER A 541 -0.56 0.06 5.67
C SER A 541 -0.59 0.32 7.18
N GLY A 542 -1.55 -0.27 7.91
CA GLY A 542 -1.67 -0.15 9.37
C GLY A 542 -2.18 1.21 9.86
N GLN A 543 -2.68 2.07 8.97
CA GLN A 543 -3.24 3.40 9.26
C GLN A 543 -4.74 3.24 9.56
N TYR A 544 -5.04 2.61 10.70
CA TYR A 544 -6.41 2.16 11.01
C TYR A 544 -7.36 3.32 11.30
N GLU A 545 -6.91 4.33 12.03
CA GLU A 545 -7.70 5.52 12.36
C GLU A 545 -8.07 6.29 11.10
N GLU A 546 -7.11 6.48 10.19
CA GLU A 546 -7.32 7.11 8.89
C GLU A 546 -8.24 6.25 7.99
N ALA A 547 -8.14 4.94 8.07
CA ALA A 547 -9.05 4.04 7.34
C ALA A 547 -10.50 4.21 7.83
N ILE A 548 -10.72 4.30 9.14
CA ILE A 548 -12.06 4.56 9.71
C ILE A 548 -12.56 5.92 9.24
N ALA A 549 -11.76 7.00 9.37
CA ALA A 549 -12.15 8.34 8.94
C ALA A 549 -12.51 8.38 7.44
N ASN A 550 -11.74 7.70 6.59
CA ASN A 550 -12.03 7.57 5.16
C ASN A 550 -13.38 6.88 4.90
N PHE A 551 -13.69 5.81 5.63
CA PHE A 551 -14.96 5.12 5.44
C PHE A 551 -16.14 5.89 6.05
N GLU A 552 -15.96 6.64 7.13
CA GLU A 552 -16.97 7.55 7.69
C GLU A 552 -17.32 8.66 6.69
N GLU A 553 -16.31 9.29 6.08
CA GLU A 553 -16.53 10.26 5.00
C GLU A 553 -17.28 9.61 3.83
N ALA A 554 -16.89 8.40 3.45
CA ALA A 554 -17.58 7.63 2.41
C ALA A 554 -19.05 7.37 2.74
N LEU A 555 -19.37 7.01 3.98
CA LEU A 555 -20.73 6.74 4.43
C LEU A 555 -21.59 8.00 4.50
N ASN A 556 -21.01 9.17 4.74
CA ASN A 556 -21.72 10.46 4.63
C ASN A 556 -22.20 10.73 3.20
N LEU A 557 -21.44 10.24 2.20
CA LEU A 557 -21.78 10.41 0.78
C LEU A 557 -22.61 9.24 0.23
N PHE A 558 -22.38 8.02 0.73
CA PHE A 558 -22.88 6.76 0.18
C PHE A 558 -23.39 5.82 1.28
N THR A 559 -24.44 6.22 1.98
CA THR A 559 -24.95 5.56 3.20
C THR A 559 -25.35 4.09 3.05
N GLN A 560 -25.63 3.61 1.82
CA GLN A 560 -26.13 2.25 1.58
C GLN A 560 -25.08 1.29 1.02
N VAL A 561 -23.82 1.72 0.91
CA VAL A 561 -22.74 0.87 0.40
C VAL A 561 -22.24 -0.08 1.48
N LEU A 562 -22.74 -1.32 1.47
CA LEU A 562 -22.42 -2.36 2.44
C LEU A 562 -20.92 -2.59 2.63
N ARG A 563 -20.13 -2.44 1.57
CA ARG A 563 -18.69 -2.67 1.57
C ARG A 563 -17.95 -1.80 2.57
N PHE A 564 -18.39 -0.56 2.80
CA PHE A 564 -17.78 0.33 3.76
C PHE A 564 -18.00 -0.15 5.20
N TYR A 565 -19.20 -0.61 5.52
CA TYR A 565 -19.49 -1.21 6.83
C TYR A 565 -18.67 -2.49 7.07
N ASP A 566 -18.51 -3.31 6.05
CA ASP A 566 -17.70 -4.53 6.09
C ASP A 566 -16.24 -4.22 6.40
N HIS A 567 -15.66 -3.26 5.67
CA HIS A 567 -14.28 -2.85 5.90
C HIS A 567 -14.08 -2.17 7.26
N MET A 568 -14.99 -1.29 7.68
CA MET A 568 -14.92 -0.69 9.03
C MET A 568 -14.96 -1.75 10.12
N GLY A 569 -15.84 -2.75 9.98
CA GLY A 569 -15.90 -3.87 10.91
C GLY A 569 -14.58 -4.63 10.98
N ARG A 570 -13.94 -4.88 9.84
CA ARG A 570 -12.61 -5.50 9.75
C ARG A 570 -11.53 -4.64 10.44
N VAL A 571 -11.51 -3.32 10.18
CA VAL A 571 -10.57 -2.39 10.80
C VAL A 571 -10.75 -2.37 12.32
N TYR A 572 -11.97 -2.20 12.83
CA TYR A 572 -12.26 -2.23 14.27
C TYR A 572 -11.83 -3.54 14.94
N LEU A 573 -12.06 -4.69 14.29
CA LEU A 573 -11.56 -5.98 14.78
C LEU A 573 -10.05 -5.99 14.94
N THR A 574 -9.35 -5.48 13.95
CA THR A 574 -7.87 -5.44 13.95
C THR A 574 -7.33 -4.50 15.04
N MET A 575 -8.04 -3.40 15.31
CA MET A 575 -7.73 -2.47 16.40
C MET A 575 -8.05 -3.03 17.79
N GLY A 576 -8.84 -4.10 17.89
CA GLY A 576 -9.35 -4.64 19.16
C GLY A 576 -10.63 -3.95 19.66
N ASN A 577 -11.25 -3.10 18.86
CA ASN A 577 -12.48 -2.38 19.16
C ASN A 577 -13.70 -3.25 18.81
N TYR A 578 -13.89 -4.31 19.57
CA TYR A 578 -14.85 -5.36 19.23
C TYR A 578 -16.33 -4.93 19.35
N ALA A 579 -16.66 -4.04 20.29
CA ALA A 579 -18.01 -3.52 20.44
C ALA A 579 -18.41 -2.64 19.26
N GLU A 580 -17.53 -1.74 18.85
CA GLU A 580 -17.68 -0.87 17.68
C GLU A 580 -17.81 -1.69 16.41
N ALA A 581 -17.00 -2.75 16.27
CA ALA A 581 -17.10 -3.69 15.15
C ALA A 581 -18.51 -4.30 15.04
N ILE A 582 -19.09 -4.77 16.14
CA ILE A 582 -20.44 -5.32 16.15
C ILE A 582 -21.48 -4.27 15.74
N GLU A 583 -21.40 -3.07 16.27
CA GLU A 583 -22.39 -2.02 16.01
C GLU A 583 -22.34 -1.54 14.55
N ILE A 584 -21.14 -1.31 13.99
CA ILE A 584 -21.03 -0.90 12.59
C ILE A 584 -21.49 -1.98 11.63
N LEU A 585 -21.16 -3.24 11.89
CA LEU A 585 -21.60 -4.37 11.07
C LEU A 585 -23.12 -4.56 11.13
N LYS A 586 -23.74 -4.44 12.31
CA LYS A 586 -25.21 -4.45 12.46
C LYS A 586 -25.87 -3.28 11.70
N ALA A 587 -25.27 -2.09 11.76
CA ALA A 587 -25.78 -0.93 11.02
C ALA A 587 -25.79 -1.20 9.51
N GLY A 588 -24.73 -1.76 8.97
CA GLY A 588 -24.63 -2.12 7.55
C GLY A 588 -25.65 -3.22 7.16
N LEU A 589 -25.83 -4.25 7.99
CA LEU A 589 -26.75 -5.35 7.69
C LEU A 589 -28.22 -4.91 7.55
N ARG A 590 -28.60 -3.72 8.04
CA ARG A 590 -29.94 -3.15 7.79
C ARG A 590 -30.20 -2.86 6.31
N PHE A 591 -29.16 -2.66 5.52
CA PHE A 591 -29.24 -2.40 4.08
C PHE A 591 -29.06 -3.69 3.25
N ALA A 592 -28.69 -4.81 3.88
CA ALA A 592 -28.41 -6.05 3.19
C ALA A 592 -29.70 -6.83 2.89
N LYS A 593 -29.93 -7.16 1.61
CA LYS A 593 -30.97 -8.14 1.22
C LYS A 593 -30.55 -9.57 1.57
N VAL A 594 -29.28 -9.87 1.43
CA VAL A 594 -28.63 -11.11 1.86
C VAL A 594 -27.46 -10.71 2.74
N ARG A 595 -27.32 -11.32 3.89
CA ARG A 595 -26.25 -11.00 4.84
C ARG A 595 -24.90 -11.50 4.31
N PRO A 596 -23.89 -10.61 4.06
CA PRO A 596 -22.58 -11.06 3.57
C PRO A 596 -21.89 -11.99 4.57
N PRO A 597 -21.24 -13.09 4.11
CA PRO A 597 -20.53 -14.02 4.99
C PRO A 597 -19.44 -13.36 5.82
N SER A 598 -18.72 -12.38 5.24
CA SER A 598 -17.67 -11.60 5.92
C SER A 598 -18.22 -10.85 7.13
N MET A 599 -19.34 -10.15 6.97
CA MET A 599 -19.95 -9.38 8.05
C MET A 599 -20.43 -10.26 9.20
N LEU A 600 -20.94 -11.47 8.92
CA LEU A 600 -21.32 -12.43 9.94
C LEU A 600 -20.10 -12.99 10.66
N ALA A 601 -19.05 -13.33 9.92
CA ALA A 601 -17.82 -13.84 10.49
C ALA A 601 -17.14 -12.81 11.39
N TYR A 602 -17.07 -11.55 10.96
CA TYR A 602 -16.49 -10.48 11.76
C TYR A 602 -17.28 -10.21 13.04
N GLN A 603 -18.62 -10.31 13.00
CA GLN A 603 -19.43 -10.29 14.23
C GLN A 603 -19.16 -11.49 15.13
N ALA A 604 -19.01 -12.68 14.57
CA ALA A 604 -18.68 -13.89 15.34
C ALA A 604 -17.31 -13.74 16.01
N ILE A 605 -16.31 -13.23 15.30
CA ILE A 605 -14.97 -12.97 15.84
C ILE A 605 -15.03 -11.95 16.98
N ALA A 606 -15.74 -10.83 16.79
CA ALA A 606 -15.92 -9.83 17.84
C ALA A 606 -16.58 -10.41 19.09
N ASN A 607 -17.64 -11.23 18.92
CA ASN A 607 -18.30 -11.91 20.03
C ASN A 607 -17.36 -12.87 20.77
N LEU A 608 -16.52 -13.65 20.05
CA LEU A 608 -15.51 -14.53 20.67
C LEU A 608 -14.54 -13.72 21.52
N LYS A 609 -14.05 -12.59 21.03
CA LYS A 609 -13.11 -11.73 21.76
C LYS A 609 -13.77 -11.06 22.99
N LEU A 610 -15.08 -10.85 22.96
CA LEU A 610 -15.86 -10.37 24.10
C LEU A 610 -16.35 -11.50 25.02
N GLN A 611 -15.87 -12.75 24.84
CA GLN A 611 -16.25 -13.95 25.61
C GLN A 611 -17.76 -14.28 25.48
N GLN A 612 -18.40 -13.89 24.38
CA GLN A 612 -19.80 -14.17 24.07
C GLN A 612 -19.91 -15.40 23.14
N GLU A 613 -19.39 -16.53 23.57
CA GLU A 613 -19.25 -17.74 22.73
C GLU A 613 -20.56 -18.22 22.12
N SER A 614 -21.67 -18.18 22.89
CA SER A 614 -23.00 -18.61 22.36
C SER A 614 -23.47 -17.75 21.20
N ALA A 615 -23.21 -16.43 21.22
CA ALA A 615 -23.56 -15.53 20.14
C ALA A 615 -22.67 -15.77 18.90
N ALA A 616 -21.41 -16.08 19.11
CA ALA A 616 -20.48 -16.42 18.05
C ALA A 616 -20.86 -17.76 17.38
N ASP A 617 -21.22 -18.78 18.18
CA ASP A 617 -21.59 -20.09 17.67
C ASP A 617 -22.83 -20.01 16.76
N VAL A 618 -23.85 -19.24 17.12
CA VAL A 618 -25.04 -19.03 16.29
C VAL A 618 -24.66 -18.54 14.88
N LEU A 619 -23.77 -17.58 14.79
CA LEU A 619 -23.31 -17.04 13.50
C LEU A 619 -22.44 -18.04 12.74
N LEU A 620 -21.59 -18.78 13.44
CA LEU A 620 -20.77 -19.83 12.86
C LEU A 620 -21.63 -20.96 12.29
N GLN A 621 -22.64 -21.42 13.03
CA GLN A 621 -23.58 -22.48 12.57
C GLN A 621 -24.37 -22.02 11.34
N GLU A 622 -24.77 -20.75 11.28
CA GLU A 622 -25.39 -20.20 10.08
C GLU A 622 -24.45 -20.29 8.87
N LEU A 623 -23.19 -19.90 9.04
CA LEU A 623 -22.21 -19.96 7.96
C LEU A 623 -21.92 -21.41 7.53
N ILE A 624 -21.82 -22.35 8.47
CA ILE A 624 -21.63 -23.78 8.17
C ILE A 624 -22.83 -24.32 7.34
N GLN A 625 -24.07 -24.01 7.75
CA GLN A 625 -25.27 -24.42 6.99
C GLN A 625 -25.30 -23.81 5.58
N ARG A 626 -24.78 -22.58 5.40
CA ARG A 626 -24.65 -21.93 4.08
C ARG A 626 -23.57 -22.59 3.23
N SER A 627 -22.44 -22.98 3.84
CA SER A 627 -21.41 -23.79 3.17
C SER A 627 -21.92 -25.16 2.72
N ASP A 628 -22.75 -25.86 3.54
CA ASP A 628 -23.33 -27.15 3.19
C ASP A 628 -24.30 -27.02 2.01
N LYS A 629 -24.88 -25.85 1.78
CA LYS A 629 -25.69 -25.54 0.61
C LYS A 629 -24.86 -25.07 -0.58
N ASN A 630 -23.53 -25.22 -0.51
CA ASN A 630 -22.57 -24.79 -1.52
C ASN A 630 -22.63 -23.28 -1.82
N GLU A 631 -22.99 -22.47 -0.82
CA GLU A 631 -22.89 -21.02 -0.97
C GLU A 631 -21.41 -20.58 -1.00
N LYS A 632 -21.09 -19.70 -1.91
CA LYS A 632 -19.71 -19.28 -2.21
C LYS A 632 -19.22 -18.22 -1.26
N GLY A 633 -17.88 -18.13 -1.13
CA GLY A 633 -17.22 -17.14 -0.30
C GLY A 633 -17.43 -17.35 1.20
N VAL A 634 -17.99 -18.49 1.61
CA VAL A 634 -18.32 -18.75 3.02
C VAL A 634 -17.16 -19.42 3.74
N ASN A 635 -16.46 -20.34 3.06
CA ASN A 635 -15.47 -21.22 3.68
C ASN A 635 -14.29 -20.45 4.27
N LEU A 636 -13.79 -19.43 3.56
CA LEU A 636 -12.71 -18.59 4.04
C LEU A 636 -13.10 -17.87 5.35
N TYR A 637 -14.32 -17.37 5.43
CA TYR A 637 -14.78 -16.64 6.61
C TYR A 637 -15.04 -17.56 7.82
N ILE A 638 -15.39 -18.81 7.59
CA ILE A 638 -15.39 -19.83 8.65
C ILE A 638 -13.95 -20.07 9.15
N ALA A 639 -12.97 -20.13 8.25
CA ALA A 639 -11.57 -20.25 8.63
C ALA A 639 -11.09 -19.04 9.47
N HIS A 640 -11.55 -17.80 9.17
CA HIS A 640 -11.29 -16.63 9.99
C HIS A 640 -11.80 -16.80 11.43
N ILE A 641 -13.04 -17.32 11.60
CA ILE A 641 -13.62 -17.53 12.93
C ILE A 641 -12.79 -18.54 13.73
N TYR A 642 -12.46 -19.69 13.14
CA TYR A 642 -11.66 -20.70 13.81
C TYR A 642 -10.22 -20.21 14.11
N THR A 643 -9.64 -19.38 13.22
CA THR A 643 -8.36 -18.73 13.48
C THR A 643 -8.42 -17.83 14.72
N ALA A 644 -9.46 -16.98 14.81
CA ALA A 644 -9.67 -16.09 15.96
C ALA A 644 -9.98 -16.85 17.26
N TRP A 645 -10.56 -18.03 17.14
CA TRP A 645 -10.86 -18.96 18.27
C TRP A 645 -9.63 -19.75 18.72
N GLY A 646 -8.52 -19.75 17.95
CA GLY A 646 -7.35 -20.55 18.21
C GLY A 646 -7.45 -22.02 17.80
N LYS A 647 -8.51 -22.42 17.11
CA LYS A 647 -8.76 -23.78 16.61
C LYS A 647 -8.12 -23.95 15.22
N MET A 648 -6.79 -24.03 15.19
CA MET A 648 -6.02 -23.96 13.94
C MET A 648 -6.25 -25.14 12.98
N ARG A 649 -6.48 -26.36 13.49
CA ARG A 649 -6.77 -27.53 12.63
C ARG A 649 -8.07 -27.34 11.85
N GLU A 650 -9.11 -26.87 12.52
CA GLU A 650 -10.39 -26.55 11.91
C GLU A 650 -10.24 -25.37 10.92
N ALA A 651 -9.47 -24.34 11.29
CA ALA A 651 -9.20 -23.21 10.41
C ALA A 651 -8.53 -23.64 9.10
N ILE A 652 -7.52 -24.52 9.15
CA ILE A 652 -6.84 -25.07 7.98
C ILE A 652 -7.80 -25.94 7.15
N THR A 653 -8.62 -26.77 7.79
CA THR A 653 -9.63 -27.60 7.09
C THR A 653 -10.58 -26.74 6.26
N TRP A 654 -11.08 -25.63 6.82
CA TRP A 654 -11.97 -24.71 6.12
C TRP A 654 -11.27 -23.88 5.07
N LEU A 655 -10.00 -23.54 5.29
CA LEU A 655 -9.19 -22.88 4.26
C LEU A 655 -8.98 -23.79 3.04
N ASN A 656 -8.63 -25.05 3.24
CA ASN A 656 -8.47 -26.02 2.15
C ASN A 656 -9.79 -26.20 1.37
N LYS A 657 -10.95 -26.17 2.08
CA LYS A 657 -12.26 -26.17 1.43
C LYS A 657 -12.50 -24.90 0.60
N SER A 658 -12.06 -23.74 1.09
CA SER A 658 -12.11 -22.47 0.36
C SER A 658 -11.23 -22.50 -0.90
N GLU A 659 -10.04 -23.08 -0.83
CA GLU A 659 -9.15 -23.27 -1.97
C GLU A 659 -9.78 -24.22 -3.03
N ALA A 660 -10.37 -25.33 -2.58
CA ALA A 660 -11.06 -26.27 -3.47
C ALA A 660 -12.26 -25.64 -4.20
N THR A 661 -12.93 -24.67 -3.58
CA THR A 661 -14.03 -23.88 -4.20
C THR A 661 -13.59 -22.67 -4.98
N ASN A 662 -12.28 -22.37 -4.98
CA ASN A 662 -11.65 -21.20 -5.59
C ASN A 662 -12.37 -19.90 -5.20
N ASP A 663 -12.54 -19.69 -3.89
CA ASP A 663 -13.17 -18.48 -3.38
C ASP A 663 -12.37 -17.24 -3.80
N ILE A 664 -13.05 -16.21 -4.28
CA ILE A 664 -12.39 -15.00 -4.79
C ILE A 664 -11.66 -14.21 -3.70
N ASP A 665 -12.17 -14.28 -2.46
CA ASP A 665 -11.59 -13.57 -1.31
C ASP A 665 -10.31 -14.23 -0.76
N LEU A 666 -9.91 -15.40 -1.31
CA LEU A 666 -8.62 -16.04 -0.97
C LEU A 666 -7.40 -15.17 -1.21
N ILE A 667 -7.50 -14.15 -2.07
CA ILE A 667 -6.43 -13.16 -2.28
C ILE A 667 -6.07 -12.39 -1.00
N TRP A 668 -6.99 -12.35 -0.02
CA TRP A 668 -6.75 -11.75 1.29
C TRP A 668 -5.95 -12.65 2.23
N ARG A 669 -5.90 -13.97 1.97
CA ARG A 669 -5.21 -14.94 2.84
C ARG A 669 -3.82 -14.47 3.24
N ASP A 670 -3.09 -13.93 2.28
CA ASP A 670 -1.67 -13.65 2.41
C ASP A 670 -1.37 -12.26 2.98
N VAL A 671 -2.33 -11.32 2.91
CA VAL A 671 -2.14 -9.92 3.33
C VAL A 671 -3.00 -9.49 4.52
N ASP A 672 -4.11 -10.19 4.81
CA ASP A 672 -5.03 -9.77 5.87
C ASP A 672 -4.40 -9.94 7.28
N PRO A 673 -4.24 -8.87 8.06
CA PRO A 673 -3.77 -8.95 9.44
C PRO A 673 -4.55 -9.93 10.33
N LEU A 674 -5.86 -10.10 10.10
CA LEU A 674 -6.69 -11.05 10.87
C LEU A 674 -6.30 -12.52 10.65
N LEU A 675 -5.65 -12.85 9.55
CA LEU A 675 -5.18 -14.21 9.23
C LEU A 675 -3.71 -14.47 9.56
N LYS A 676 -3.03 -13.55 10.24
CA LYS A 676 -1.62 -13.71 10.61
C LYS A 676 -1.33 -15.05 11.30
N ASN A 677 -2.11 -15.39 12.32
CA ASN A 677 -1.93 -16.64 13.07
C ASN A 677 -2.20 -17.89 12.20
N LEU A 678 -3.11 -17.80 11.25
CA LEU A 678 -3.37 -18.90 10.31
C LEU A 678 -2.19 -19.09 9.35
N ARG A 679 -1.64 -18.00 8.81
CA ARG A 679 -0.42 -18.06 7.98
C ARG A 679 0.74 -18.69 8.74
N HIS A 680 0.96 -18.26 9.98
CA HIS A 680 1.97 -18.86 10.83
C HIS A 680 1.71 -20.36 11.05
N ALA A 681 0.47 -20.76 11.32
CA ALA A 681 0.11 -22.18 11.46
C ALA A 681 0.32 -22.99 10.18
N LEU A 682 0.03 -22.42 9.01
CA LEU A 682 0.27 -23.07 7.71
C LEU A 682 1.76 -23.34 7.45
N ILE A 683 2.65 -22.49 7.94
CA ILE A 683 4.09 -22.70 7.86
C ILE A 683 4.49 -23.89 8.76
N HIS A 684 3.87 -24.03 9.93
CA HIS A 684 4.31 -24.94 10.98
C HIS A 684 3.53 -26.26 11.09
N GLN A 685 2.37 -26.42 10.44
CA GLN A 685 1.43 -27.52 10.68
C GLN A 685 0.98 -28.26 9.41
N VAL A 686 1.78 -28.24 8.33
CA VAL A 686 1.51 -29.15 7.19
C VAL A 686 1.86 -30.57 7.62
N PRO A 687 0.91 -31.53 7.62
CA PRO A 687 1.11 -32.84 8.24
C PRO A 687 2.35 -33.58 7.74
N GLU A 688 2.63 -33.50 6.45
CA GLU A 688 3.77 -34.19 5.82
C GLU A 688 5.10 -33.61 6.29
N PHE A 689 5.21 -32.27 6.41
CA PHE A 689 6.39 -31.59 6.92
C PHE A 689 6.56 -31.88 8.43
N ALA A 690 5.49 -31.75 9.21
CA ALA A 690 5.54 -31.98 10.65
C ALA A 690 5.95 -33.44 10.97
N ALA A 691 5.44 -34.43 10.23
CA ALA A 691 5.80 -35.84 10.41
C ALA A 691 7.27 -36.11 10.05
N ALA A 692 7.78 -35.54 8.95
CA ALA A 692 9.17 -35.66 8.55
C ALA A 692 10.13 -35.00 9.55
N GLU A 693 9.77 -33.83 10.06
CA GLU A 693 10.52 -33.10 11.08
C GLU A 693 10.56 -33.86 12.41
N GLU A 694 9.43 -34.42 12.85
CA GLU A 694 9.33 -35.20 14.07
C GLU A 694 10.16 -36.49 13.97
N GLU A 695 10.10 -37.20 12.83
CA GLU A 695 10.90 -38.42 12.62
C GLU A 695 12.38 -38.15 12.69
N ILE A 696 12.88 -37.13 11.96
CA ILE A 696 14.33 -36.83 11.97
C ILE A 696 14.79 -36.29 13.32
N LEU A 697 13.99 -35.46 13.98
CA LEU A 697 14.31 -34.94 15.32
C LEU A 697 14.37 -36.05 16.36
N GLN A 698 13.40 -36.99 16.32
CA GLN A 698 13.39 -38.14 17.20
C GLN A 698 14.62 -39.03 16.98
N LYS A 699 14.95 -39.29 15.71
CA LYS A 699 16.16 -40.05 15.35
C LYS A 699 17.44 -39.37 15.87
N GLN A 700 17.56 -38.07 15.76
CA GLN A 700 18.68 -37.30 16.30
C GLN A 700 18.73 -37.34 17.82
N LYS A 701 17.60 -37.25 18.50
CA LYS A 701 17.55 -37.38 19.97
C LYS A 701 18.04 -38.76 20.49
N GLU A 702 17.77 -39.83 19.71
CA GLU A 702 18.14 -41.19 20.07
C GLU A 702 19.57 -41.56 19.65
N GLU A 703 20.03 -41.08 18.48
CA GLU A 703 21.22 -41.62 17.82
C GLU A 703 22.42 -40.62 17.81
N LEU A 704 22.22 -39.33 18.07
CA LEU A 704 23.36 -38.39 18.11
C LEU A 704 24.35 -38.75 19.21
N PRO A 705 25.67 -38.73 18.93
CA PRO A 705 26.69 -38.91 19.91
C PRO A 705 26.58 -37.93 21.10
N LYS A 706 26.63 -38.41 22.31
CA LYS A 706 26.45 -37.61 23.54
C LYS A 706 27.59 -36.63 23.84
N ASP A 707 28.70 -36.75 23.16
CA ASP A 707 29.87 -35.88 23.22
C ASP A 707 29.74 -34.64 22.32
N LEU A 708 28.66 -34.49 21.57
CA LEU A 708 28.32 -33.30 20.79
C LEU A 708 27.74 -32.24 21.73
N THR A 709 28.56 -31.33 22.17
CA THR A 709 28.13 -30.24 23.06
C THR A 709 27.59 -29.05 22.30
N TYR A 710 27.93 -28.90 21.02
CA TYR A 710 27.45 -27.86 20.11
C TYR A 710 26.49 -28.41 19.03
N HIS A 711 26.89 -29.43 18.22
CA HIS A 711 26.05 -30.02 17.17
C HIS A 711 25.01 -30.98 17.78
N ASN A 712 24.12 -30.44 18.58
CA ASN A 712 23.08 -31.15 19.34
C ASN A 712 21.69 -30.62 19.04
N ILE A 713 20.68 -31.10 19.75
CA ILE A 713 19.27 -30.71 19.51
C ILE A 713 19.03 -29.22 19.73
N GLU A 714 19.72 -28.58 20.71
CA GLU A 714 19.56 -27.14 20.96
C GLU A 714 20.07 -26.31 19.78
N HIS A 715 21.17 -26.71 19.14
CA HIS A 715 21.67 -26.05 17.92
C HIS A 715 20.68 -26.21 16.75
N ILE A 716 20.15 -27.41 16.54
CA ILE A 716 19.17 -27.67 15.48
C ILE A 716 17.95 -26.79 15.66
N GLU A 717 17.38 -26.71 16.88
CA GLU A 717 16.24 -25.87 17.19
C GLU A 717 16.54 -24.38 17.01
N ASP A 718 17.76 -23.94 17.36
CA ASP A 718 18.22 -22.56 17.15
C ASP A 718 18.33 -22.22 15.65
N VAL A 719 18.91 -23.11 14.84
CA VAL A 719 19.03 -22.94 13.38
C VAL A 719 17.64 -22.93 12.72
N VAL A 720 16.73 -23.79 13.15
CA VAL A 720 15.33 -23.78 12.69
C VAL A 720 14.69 -22.42 12.96
N GLN A 721 14.82 -21.91 14.19
CA GLN A 721 14.22 -20.62 14.55
C GLN A 721 14.85 -19.46 13.77
N SER A 722 16.19 -19.41 13.69
CA SER A 722 16.92 -18.38 12.95
C SER A 722 16.60 -18.43 11.46
N SER A 723 16.46 -19.63 10.88
CA SER A 723 16.13 -19.79 9.46
C SER A 723 14.75 -19.24 9.11
N ILE A 724 13.76 -19.43 9.98
CA ILE A 724 12.42 -18.87 9.81
C ILE A 724 12.47 -17.34 9.91
N GLU A 725 13.14 -16.80 10.95
CA GLU A 725 13.30 -15.35 11.16
C GLU A 725 13.94 -14.69 9.93
N ILE A 726 15.05 -15.23 9.44
CA ILE A 726 15.75 -14.68 8.28
C ILE A 726 14.88 -14.81 7.03
N ALA A 727 14.23 -15.95 6.80
CA ALA A 727 13.39 -16.20 5.64
C ALA A 727 12.18 -15.26 5.59
N GLU A 728 11.55 -15.01 6.73
CA GLU A 728 10.44 -14.05 6.85
C GLU A 728 10.88 -12.63 6.49
N HIS A 729 12.07 -12.21 6.90
CA HIS A 729 12.60 -10.87 6.59
C HIS A 729 13.15 -10.73 5.17
N GLU A 730 13.60 -11.84 4.56
CA GLU A 730 14.11 -11.85 3.16
C GLU A 730 13.01 -12.07 2.13
N GLY A 731 11.82 -12.30 2.54
CA GLY A 731 10.79 -12.30 1.58
C GLY A 731 10.39 -13.64 0.96
N VAL A 732 10.62 -14.71 1.63
CA VAL A 732 10.47 -16.05 1.07
C VAL A 732 9.04 -16.57 1.16
N SER A 733 8.57 -17.32 0.16
CA SER A 733 7.22 -17.88 0.17
C SER A 733 7.02 -18.87 1.33
N PRO A 734 5.80 -19.04 1.88
CA PRO A 734 5.53 -20.02 2.94
C PRO A 734 5.87 -21.45 2.53
N GLY A 735 5.76 -21.78 1.25
CA GLY A 735 6.18 -23.07 0.70
C GLY A 735 7.68 -23.28 0.87
N ASP A 736 8.46 -22.27 0.51
CA ASP A 736 9.91 -22.29 0.60
C ASP A 736 10.39 -22.22 2.06
N ILE A 737 9.71 -21.45 2.93
CA ILE A 737 10.01 -21.42 4.37
C ILE A 737 9.89 -22.83 4.97
N ARG A 738 8.87 -23.61 4.58
CA ARG A 738 8.75 -25.01 5.01
C ARG A 738 9.93 -25.87 4.55
N LEU A 739 10.39 -25.67 3.31
CA LEU A 739 11.56 -26.41 2.78
C LEU A 739 12.84 -26.00 3.51
N ILE A 740 13.04 -24.70 3.80
CA ILE A 740 14.17 -24.20 4.60
C ILE A 740 14.15 -24.81 5.99
N ARG A 741 12.99 -24.78 6.65
CA ARG A 741 12.81 -25.34 7.97
C ARG A 741 13.10 -26.85 8.00
N LEU A 742 12.59 -27.58 7.02
CA LEU A 742 12.90 -29.02 6.89
C LEU A 742 14.40 -29.23 6.69
N ALA A 743 15.05 -28.45 5.83
CA ALA A 743 16.49 -28.53 5.62
C ALA A 743 17.26 -28.21 6.90
N ALA A 744 16.79 -27.25 7.73
CA ALA A 744 17.38 -26.95 9.01
C ALA A 744 17.31 -28.14 10.00
N PHE A 745 16.23 -28.92 9.99
CA PHE A 745 16.16 -30.16 10.78
C PHE A 745 17.13 -31.23 10.26
N TYR A 746 17.44 -31.27 8.97
CA TYR A 746 18.28 -32.30 8.37
C TYR A 746 19.76 -31.92 8.25
N HIS A 747 20.17 -30.63 8.38
CA HIS A 747 21.52 -30.17 8.00
C HIS A 747 22.63 -30.90 8.76
N ASP A 748 22.46 -31.11 10.08
CA ASP A 748 23.41 -31.79 10.96
C ASP A 748 23.06 -33.26 11.24
N SER A 749 22.01 -33.81 10.61
CA SER A 749 21.61 -35.20 10.84
C SER A 749 22.71 -36.21 10.50
N GLY A 750 23.64 -35.86 9.66
CA GLY A 750 24.77 -36.68 9.29
C GLY A 750 25.73 -37.00 10.43
N PHE A 751 25.77 -36.17 11.49
CA PHE A 751 26.56 -36.45 12.72
C PHE A 751 26.16 -37.75 13.42
N ILE A 752 24.97 -38.26 13.17
CA ILE A 752 24.55 -39.61 13.59
C ILE A 752 25.54 -40.67 13.09
N LYS A 753 26.06 -40.50 11.88
CA LYS A 753 27.00 -41.49 11.30
C LYS A 753 28.46 -41.08 11.45
N SER A 754 28.77 -39.85 11.14
CA SER A 754 30.14 -39.35 11.15
C SER A 754 30.21 -37.84 11.08
N PRO A 755 31.10 -37.18 11.85
CA PRO A 755 31.37 -35.76 11.68
C PRO A 755 32.01 -35.40 10.32
N LYS A 756 32.69 -36.38 9.71
CA LYS A 756 33.30 -36.16 8.39
C LYS A 756 32.23 -36.31 7.31
N ASN A 757 32.06 -35.30 6.47
CA ASN A 757 31.06 -35.21 5.41
C ASN A 757 29.62 -35.41 5.95
N HIS A 758 29.31 -34.77 7.08
CA HIS A 758 27.97 -34.90 7.70
C HIS A 758 26.90 -34.32 6.80
N GLU A 759 27.21 -33.33 5.97
CA GLU A 759 26.27 -32.72 5.03
C GLU A 759 25.83 -33.73 3.96
N GLU A 760 26.80 -34.52 3.38
CA GLU A 760 26.48 -35.56 2.43
C GLU A 760 25.67 -36.69 3.09
N GLN A 761 25.94 -36.99 4.36
CA GLN A 761 25.17 -38.00 5.11
C GLN A 761 23.75 -37.45 5.42
N GLY A 762 23.60 -36.15 5.75
CA GLY A 762 22.31 -35.49 5.91
C GLY A 762 21.46 -35.57 4.66
N CYS A 763 22.05 -35.30 3.49
CA CYS A 763 21.39 -35.51 2.20
C CYS A 763 21.00 -36.98 1.96
N THR A 764 21.84 -37.93 2.40
CA THR A 764 21.51 -39.36 2.29
C THR A 764 20.30 -39.71 3.14
N PHE A 765 20.19 -39.17 4.35
CA PHE A 765 19.00 -39.33 5.20
C PHE A 765 17.77 -38.69 4.55
N ALA A 766 17.88 -37.45 4.06
CA ALA A 766 16.75 -36.78 3.41
C ALA A 766 16.22 -37.56 2.20
N ARG A 767 17.11 -38.06 1.32
CA ARG A 767 16.72 -38.87 0.16
C ARG A 767 16.12 -40.25 0.55
N ALA A 768 16.49 -40.78 1.71
CA ALA A 768 15.97 -42.07 2.18
C ALA A 768 14.60 -41.95 2.85
N THR A 769 14.34 -40.87 3.57
CA THR A 769 13.14 -40.72 4.43
C THR A 769 12.04 -39.87 3.79
N LEU A 770 12.36 -38.75 3.16
CA LEU A 770 11.36 -37.77 2.66
C LEU A 770 10.38 -38.34 1.61
N PRO A 771 10.75 -39.31 0.73
CA PRO A 771 9.78 -39.89 -0.18
C PRO A 771 8.60 -40.60 0.52
N SER A 772 8.81 -41.15 1.71
CA SER A 772 7.75 -41.80 2.50
C SER A 772 6.71 -40.83 3.03
N PHE A 773 7.04 -39.54 3.12
CA PHE A 773 6.14 -38.44 3.49
C PHE A 773 5.52 -37.74 2.29
N GLY A 774 5.74 -38.23 1.05
CA GLY A 774 5.12 -37.66 -0.14
C GLY A 774 5.88 -36.50 -0.79
N PHE A 775 7.13 -36.22 -0.35
CA PHE A 775 7.94 -35.16 -1.00
C PHE A 775 8.38 -35.58 -2.40
N THR A 776 8.31 -34.63 -3.33
CA THR A 776 8.79 -34.84 -4.70
C THR A 776 10.30 -34.88 -4.77
N ALA A 777 10.85 -35.52 -5.81
CA ALA A 777 12.29 -35.55 -6.05
C ALA A 777 12.89 -34.13 -6.12
N GLU A 778 12.18 -33.18 -6.73
CA GLU A 778 12.60 -31.78 -6.82
C GLU A 778 12.69 -31.11 -5.43
N GLN A 779 11.69 -31.28 -4.59
CA GLN A 779 11.71 -30.75 -3.22
C GLN A 779 12.87 -31.34 -2.40
N ILE A 780 13.13 -32.63 -2.54
CA ILE A 780 14.23 -33.32 -1.86
C ILE A 780 15.58 -32.76 -2.32
N GLU A 781 15.79 -32.54 -3.61
CA GLU A 781 17.04 -31.94 -4.10
C GLU A 781 17.20 -30.48 -3.68
N ILE A 782 16.12 -29.69 -3.55
CA ILE A 782 16.17 -28.34 -2.96
C ILE A 782 16.64 -28.42 -1.49
N VAL A 783 16.09 -29.34 -0.70
CA VAL A 783 16.50 -29.58 0.69
C VAL A 783 17.97 -29.99 0.76
N CYS A 784 18.40 -30.93 -0.09
CA CYS A 784 19.80 -31.38 -0.16
C CYS A 784 20.75 -30.24 -0.60
N GLY A 785 20.33 -29.38 -1.53
CA GLY A 785 21.10 -28.20 -1.94
C GLY A 785 21.37 -27.27 -0.77
N MET A 786 20.35 -26.98 0.03
CA MET A 786 20.48 -26.16 1.23
C MET A 786 21.42 -26.80 2.29
N ILE A 787 21.29 -28.11 2.54
CA ILE A 787 22.17 -28.84 3.44
C ILE A 787 23.63 -28.77 2.95
N MET A 788 23.88 -29.01 1.68
CA MET A 788 25.23 -28.97 1.11
C MET A 788 25.85 -27.57 1.14
N ALA A 789 25.03 -26.51 1.10
CA ALA A 789 25.49 -25.14 1.12
C ALA A 789 26.05 -24.72 2.49
N THR A 790 25.65 -25.37 3.61
CA THR A 790 26.19 -25.09 4.95
C THR A 790 27.63 -25.58 5.13
N LYS A 791 28.12 -26.47 4.24
CA LYS A 791 29.50 -26.98 4.30
C LYS A 791 30.52 -25.85 4.24
N ILE A 792 31.43 -25.85 5.21
CA ILE A 792 32.48 -24.82 5.32
C ILE A 792 33.66 -25.14 4.34
N PRO A 793 34.10 -24.17 3.50
CA PRO A 793 33.56 -22.81 3.37
C PRO A 793 32.20 -22.78 2.66
N GLN A 794 31.24 -22.08 3.24
CA GLN A 794 29.89 -21.97 2.68
C GLN A 794 29.90 -21.37 1.27
N THR A 795 29.16 -21.99 0.34
CA THR A 795 29.11 -21.56 -1.07
C THR A 795 27.66 -21.54 -1.62
N PRO A 796 26.73 -20.81 -0.99
CA PRO A 796 25.33 -20.83 -1.40
C PRO A 796 25.13 -20.19 -2.77
N GLN A 797 24.29 -20.80 -3.62
CA GLN A 797 23.95 -20.35 -4.98
C GLN A 797 22.55 -19.73 -5.02
N THR A 798 21.60 -20.28 -4.29
CA THR A 798 20.20 -19.84 -4.28
C THR A 798 19.88 -18.95 -3.08
N ALA A 799 18.74 -18.27 -3.13
CA ALA A 799 18.26 -17.47 -2.00
C ALA A 799 17.99 -18.34 -0.74
N LEU A 800 17.43 -19.54 -0.92
CA LEU A 800 17.12 -20.46 0.16
C LEU A 800 18.39 -21.00 0.82
N GLU A 801 19.41 -21.33 0.04
CA GLU A 801 20.72 -21.73 0.53
C GLU A 801 21.39 -20.64 1.34
N LYS A 802 21.32 -19.37 0.90
CA LYS A 802 21.87 -18.22 1.64
C LYS A 802 21.24 -18.05 3.00
N ILE A 803 19.94 -18.30 3.10
CA ILE A 803 19.20 -18.20 4.35
C ILE A 803 19.63 -19.26 5.34
N LEU A 804 19.72 -20.53 4.91
CA LEU A 804 20.13 -21.60 5.81
C LEU A 804 21.60 -21.44 6.24
N CYS A 805 22.50 -21.03 5.34
CA CYS A 805 23.90 -20.73 5.67
C CYS A 805 24.02 -19.63 6.74
N ASP A 806 23.27 -18.55 6.62
CA ASP A 806 23.26 -17.47 7.59
C ASP A 806 22.62 -17.91 8.92
N ALA A 807 21.58 -18.75 8.88
CA ALA A 807 20.92 -19.26 10.07
C ALA A 807 21.82 -20.17 10.90
N ASP A 808 22.57 -21.06 10.27
CA ASP A 808 23.54 -21.96 10.88
C ASP A 808 24.62 -21.19 11.68
N LEU A 809 25.00 -20.01 11.19
CA LEU A 809 26.03 -19.16 11.76
C LEU A 809 25.48 -17.84 12.36
N ASP A 810 24.17 -17.75 12.61
CA ASP A 810 23.51 -16.54 13.10
C ASP A 810 24.07 -16.07 14.45
N TYR A 811 24.43 -17.03 15.32
CA TYR A 811 24.99 -16.75 16.64
C TYR A 811 26.27 -15.91 16.63
N LEU A 812 27.03 -15.88 15.52
CA LEU A 812 28.25 -15.08 15.40
C LEU A 812 27.99 -13.58 15.60
N GLY A 813 26.78 -13.12 15.29
CA GLY A 813 26.33 -11.73 15.44
C GLY A 813 25.33 -11.51 16.55
N ARG A 814 25.18 -12.45 17.53
CA ARG A 814 24.23 -12.36 18.65
C ARG A 814 24.91 -12.12 19.98
N ASP A 815 24.12 -11.86 21.03
CA ASP A 815 24.64 -11.62 22.39
C ASP A 815 25.16 -12.91 23.08
N ASP A 816 24.65 -14.05 22.64
CA ASP A 816 25.02 -15.38 23.18
C ASP A 816 26.26 -16.01 22.50
N PHE A 817 26.95 -15.23 21.62
CA PHE A 817 28.15 -15.66 20.89
C PHE A 817 29.15 -16.44 21.74
N TYR A 818 29.51 -15.90 22.91
CA TYR A 818 30.48 -16.56 23.77
C TYR A 818 29.93 -17.82 24.43
N SER A 819 28.67 -17.85 24.80
CA SER A 819 28.02 -19.02 25.37
C SER A 819 28.00 -20.18 24.39
N ILE A 820 27.59 -19.91 23.14
CA ILE A 820 27.54 -20.91 22.08
C ILE A 820 28.94 -21.28 21.61
N GLY A 821 29.82 -20.32 21.44
CA GLY A 821 31.21 -20.56 21.03
C GLY A 821 32.00 -21.41 22.05
N ASN A 822 31.69 -21.32 23.36
CA ASN A 822 32.26 -22.17 24.35
C ASN A 822 31.80 -23.64 24.27
N LYS A 823 30.55 -23.89 23.88
CA LYS A 823 30.06 -25.27 23.61
C LYS A 823 30.83 -25.89 22.45
N LEU A 824 31.06 -25.13 21.38
CA LEU A 824 31.83 -25.60 20.21
C LEU A 824 33.30 -25.82 20.60
N PHE A 825 33.91 -24.96 21.44
CA PHE A 825 35.25 -25.15 21.94
C PHE A 825 35.40 -26.47 22.74
N GLU A 826 34.50 -26.74 23.68
CA GLU A 826 34.50 -27.99 24.42
C GLU A 826 34.34 -29.23 23.53
N GLU A 827 33.47 -29.17 22.51
CA GLU A 827 33.28 -30.23 21.52
C GLU A 827 34.59 -30.51 20.76
N MET A 828 35.21 -29.46 20.23
CA MET A 828 36.46 -29.56 19.47
C MET A 828 37.61 -30.07 20.35
N LYS A 829 37.65 -29.71 21.64
CA LYS A 829 38.61 -30.19 22.59
C LYS A 829 38.44 -31.67 22.95
N ILE A 830 37.22 -32.13 23.21
CA ILE A 830 36.88 -33.53 23.42
C ILE A 830 37.31 -34.39 22.23
N ARG A 831 37.20 -33.86 21.01
CA ARG A 831 37.54 -34.56 19.79
C ARG A 831 39.00 -34.41 19.34
N GLY A 832 39.81 -33.68 20.16
CA GLY A 832 41.24 -33.51 19.91
C GLY A 832 41.62 -32.59 18.77
N PHE A 833 40.70 -31.74 18.32
CA PHE A 833 40.96 -30.74 17.29
C PHE A 833 41.60 -29.45 17.82
N VAL A 834 41.45 -29.20 19.13
CA VAL A 834 41.97 -28.01 19.80
C VAL A 834 42.43 -28.42 21.21
N GLU A 835 43.63 -27.98 21.63
CA GLU A 835 44.16 -28.30 22.94
C GLU A 835 44.03 -27.13 23.94
N SER A 836 44.00 -25.91 23.46
CA SER A 836 44.05 -24.71 24.31
C SER A 836 43.06 -23.62 23.89
N GLU A 837 42.66 -22.77 24.85
CA GLU A 837 41.85 -21.58 24.56
C GLU A 837 42.54 -20.61 23.60
N ARG A 838 43.88 -20.59 23.58
CA ARG A 838 44.63 -19.76 22.67
C ARG A 838 44.47 -20.22 21.21
N GLU A 839 44.56 -21.53 20.98
CA GLU A 839 44.29 -22.13 19.65
C GLU A 839 42.86 -21.89 19.24
N TRP A 840 41.91 -22.08 20.12
CA TRP A 840 40.53 -21.79 19.91
C TRP A 840 40.29 -20.32 19.46
N ASN A 841 40.82 -19.36 20.21
CA ASN A 841 40.70 -17.96 19.86
C ASN A 841 41.34 -17.62 18.50
N LEU A 842 42.40 -18.33 18.10
CA LEU A 842 42.98 -18.18 16.77
C LEU A 842 42.07 -18.70 15.67
N ILE A 843 41.46 -19.86 15.86
CA ILE A 843 40.48 -20.43 14.95
C ILE A 843 39.28 -19.47 14.81
N GLN A 844 38.71 -19.03 15.92
CA GLN A 844 37.60 -18.07 15.92
C GLN A 844 37.95 -16.77 15.18
N LYS A 845 39.12 -16.21 15.44
CA LYS A 845 39.60 -15.01 14.75
C LYS A 845 39.64 -15.22 13.27
N THR A 846 40.30 -16.27 12.79
CA THR A 846 40.43 -16.57 11.36
C THR A 846 39.08 -16.79 10.71
N PHE A 847 38.18 -17.50 11.40
CA PHE A 847 36.85 -17.75 10.91
C PHE A 847 36.01 -16.46 10.80
N LEU A 848 35.96 -15.64 11.84
CA LEU A 848 35.22 -14.37 11.82
C LEU A 848 35.74 -13.39 10.77
N GLU A 849 37.07 -13.40 10.50
CA GLU A 849 37.68 -12.57 9.44
C GLU A 849 37.27 -13.01 8.04
N SER A 850 37.10 -14.31 7.83
CA SER A 850 36.73 -14.87 6.53
C SER A 850 35.24 -14.92 6.28
N HIS A 851 34.43 -15.12 7.32
CA HIS A 851 32.97 -15.27 7.24
C HIS A 851 32.29 -13.99 6.74
N ARG A 852 31.28 -14.14 5.86
CA ARG A 852 30.41 -13.07 5.37
C ARG A 852 28.97 -13.54 5.37
N TYR A 853 28.07 -12.72 5.91
CA TYR A 853 26.64 -12.98 5.78
C TYR A 853 26.17 -12.80 4.33
N HIS A 854 25.25 -13.65 3.89
CA HIS A 854 24.76 -13.75 2.52
C HIS A 854 23.46 -12.99 2.29
N THR A 855 22.58 -12.86 3.32
CA THR A 855 21.28 -12.22 3.24
C THR A 855 21.35 -10.73 3.60
N ALA A 856 20.39 -9.94 3.16
CA ALA A 856 20.32 -8.53 3.51
C ALA A 856 20.01 -8.35 5.01
N TYR A 857 19.11 -9.17 5.53
CA TYR A 857 18.75 -9.18 6.94
C TYR A 857 19.96 -9.41 7.85
N SER A 858 20.71 -10.50 7.63
CA SER A 858 21.86 -10.86 8.48
C SER A 858 22.97 -9.83 8.37
N ARG A 859 23.24 -9.28 7.18
CA ARG A 859 24.20 -8.18 7.03
C ARG A 859 23.81 -6.94 7.84
N SER A 860 22.55 -6.59 7.86
CA SER A 860 22.08 -5.40 8.57
C SER A 860 22.02 -5.60 10.09
N ASN A 861 21.64 -6.80 10.55
CA ASN A 861 21.33 -7.04 11.96
C ASN A 861 22.43 -7.77 12.74
N ARG A 862 23.33 -8.49 12.07
CA ARG A 862 24.34 -9.36 12.71
C ARG A 862 25.78 -8.89 12.47
N GLU A 863 26.08 -8.26 11.31
CA GLU A 863 27.47 -7.96 10.94
C GLU A 863 28.17 -7.04 11.94
N VAL A 864 27.51 -5.97 12.40
CA VAL A 864 28.11 -4.99 13.33
C VAL A 864 28.54 -5.67 14.63
N LYS A 865 27.70 -6.56 15.18
CA LYS A 865 27.98 -7.26 16.42
C LYS A 865 29.07 -8.33 16.23
N LYS A 866 29.05 -9.05 15.10
CA LYS A 866 30.11 -9.99 14.72
C LYS A 866 31.48 -9.29 14.64
N GLN A 867 31.54 -8.10 14.05
CA GLN A 867 32.78 -7.32 14.01
C GLN A 867 33.27 -6.89 15.41
N LYS A 868 32.35 -6.57 16.31
CA LYS A 868 32.66 -6.29 17.72
C LYS A 868 33.28 -7.51 18.40
N HIS A 869 32.67 -8.69 18.25
CA HIS A 869 33.20 -9.95 18.79
C HIS A 869 34.61 -10.26 18.26
N LEU A 870 34.84 -10.02 16.96
CA LEU A 870 36.17 -10.16 16.35
C LEU A 870 37.20 -9.24 17.02
N GLN A 871 36.85 -7.97 17.25
CA GLN A 871 37.76 -7.03 17.93
C GLN A 871 38.03 -7.45 19.38
N GLU A 872 37.06 -7.97 20.08
CA GLU A 872 37.21 -8.49 21.45
C GLU A 872 38.14 -9.70 21.49
N ILE A 873 38.03 -10.63 20.52
CA ILE A 873 38.92 -11.78 20.41
C ILE A 873 40.36 -11.32 20.07
N ILE A 874 40.53 -10.39 19.12
CA ILE A 874 41.85 -9.82 18.79
C ILE A 874 42.50 -9.15 20.01
N ALA A 875 41.73 -8.50 20.87
CA ALA A 875 42.22 -7.88 22.09
C ALA A 875 42.75 -8.88 23.09
N LYS A 876 42.24 -10.14 23.13
CA LYS A 876 42.78 -11.23 23.97
C LYS A 876 44.21 -11.64 23.59
N PHE A 877 44.61 -11.45 22.31
CA PHE A 877 45.97 -11.75 21.86
C PHE A 877 46.98 -10.62 22.16
N LYS A 878 46.48 -9.41 22.49
CA LYS A 878 47.34 -8.29 22.84
C LYS A 878 47.68 -8.22 24.33
N ARG A 879 46.98 -9.03 25.09
CA ARG A 879 47.27 -9.25 26.53
C ARG A 879 48.08 -10.55 26.74
#